data_1be9f88eacbd7a917938791ef4beefe6
#
_entry.id   1be9f88eacbd7a917938791ef4beefe6
#
_cell.length_a   1.000
_cell.length_b   1.000
_cell.length_c   1.000
_cell.angle_alpha   90.00
_cell.angle_beta   90.00
_cell.angle_gamma   90.00
#
_symmetry.space_group_name_H-M   'P 1'
#
loop_
_entity.id
_entity.type
_entity.pdbx_description
1 polymer ?
#
loop_
_entity_poly.entity_id
_entity_poly.type
_entity_poly.pdbx_seq_one_letter_code
_entity_poly.pdbx_strand_id
1 'polypeptide(L)'
;MKRTTSLILSLVLSISLFAQSRGMTFQVHNETLTSVLKKIEKAGEKNILFAYQATDQYRVTANIQAKRQKEALEMVLQGKPFSFVEHNTYFAVQYTGKTTRVEQIKGRVVDEHQKPLPFANVVLISSVSKAYVAGCVTAEDGSFVLPYADKDVMLKVSFVGYKSQTLACKPTMHIGLHPDTQQLKAVTIKSTRPNVVYKDGAFTTLVSGTILGELGSAEDMISQLPFVSGEAGSWEIIGRGAPEIYLNGRKLENLNELKRLSAKDILKAEIVTVPGAQYSSKTNAVIRLRAVRKRGQGLSGSLYSEYMQGRYSPHTFDDVQLNYRTGGLDIFGEVGVGLNRSHTTAHSETQLHTTSDWEFNSRRTTNANSGDILLNTGFNYEISEKQSLGMRYETTNIIGNNYTHSWGATDVWEDGKLTESMGVDLFSKRKPHWSHSVNAYYNGDFGKWNINFNGDFYNKVSQRSQTAINDGQLDAESESKVRSNLYAAKLVVSGPLWKGRLSFGTEEMFTNRRNDFTQSGFSADAFNHIRQSIYAGFLEYYLNIGHMNYGVGLRYEYQKTDYYEKDVLQAEQSPSYRDWIPFASIGYSKDNLNLAFSYRLNKYSPIYVMLQSSIDYESKYEYKSGDPHLKPQKQHSFNLSGNYKWLSFMAYYNYVLDMYMTWYKPYDEVNHPSVLLQTMASVPHSYHCGANIRVAPSFGIWYPNLTASVFYGHDNVDHLNIPEFGKNQPQFTFSMNNNLRLPHRWFMNLSGNISTKAEMGIGRRKCTGNMQFRVSKNFMKNDALKVMFVVQDLLHTGYYYSEANGTQSHRTLTRYADNQKILMNVRYTFNATRNKYKGSGAGQSERQRL
;
A
#
# COMPACT_ATOMS: atom_id res chain seq x y z
N MET A 1 -29.88 25.06 8.03
CA MET A 1 -29.58 24.33 6.76
C MET A 1 -29.80 25.10 5.46
N LYS A 2 -30.48 26.22 5.39
CA LYS A 2 -30.67 27.00 4.13
C LYS A 2 -29.61 28.09 3.85
N ARG A 3 -28.69 28.37 4.77
CA ARG A 3 -27.60 29.39 4.57
C ARG A 3 -26.23 28.80 4.19
N THR A 4 -26.03 27.49 4.35
CA THR A 4 -24.77 26.80 4.00
C THR A 4 -24.73 26.32 2.55
N THR A 5 -25.88 26.03 1.94
CA THR A 5 -25.98 25.65 0.52
C THR A 5 -25.75 26.81 -0.44
N SER A 6 -26.04 28.03 0.00
CA SER A 6 -25.83 29.23 -0.82
C SER A 6 -24.35 29.64 -0.94
N LEU A 7 -23.53 29.31 0.08
CA LEU A 7 -22.09 29.62 0.07
C LEU A 7 -21.27 28.63 -0.80
N ILE A 8 -21.72 27.38 -0.89
CA ILE A 8 -21.07 26.37 -1.74
C ILE A 8 -21.41 26.64 -3.22
N LEU A 9 -22.64 27.07 -3.51
CA LEU A 9 -23.04 27.40 -4.87
C LEU A 9 -22.39 28.69 -5.40
N SER A 10 -22.13 29.68 -4.53
CA SER A 10 -21.38 30.89 -4.88
C SER A 10 -19.88 30.64 -5.06
N LEU A 11 -19.30 29.64 -4.37
CA LEU A 11 -17.91 29.26 -4.56
C LEU A 11 -17.70 28.48 -5.87
N VAL A 12 -18.68 27.70 -6.30
CA VAL A 12 -18.65 26.97 -7.59
C VAL A 12 -18.89 27.89 -8.78
N LEU A 13 -19.72 28.92 -8.63
CA LEU A 13 -19.94 29.93 -9.69
C LEU A 13 -18.78 30.93 -9.84
N SER A 14 -18.00 31.19 -8.79
CA SER A 14 -16.81 32.06 -8.86
C SER A 14 -15.61 31.41 -9.54
N ILE A 15 -15.58 30.06 -9.64
CA ILE A 15 -14.51 29.30 -10.32
C ILE A 15 -14.72 29.22 -11.84
N SER A 16 -15.95 29.46 -12.32
CA SER A 16 -16.26 29.42 -13.77
C SER A 16 -16.00 30.75 -14.52
N LEU A 17 -15.50 31.79 -13.86
CA LEU A 17 -15.22 33.08 -14.45
C LEU A 17 -13.74 33.41 -14.70
N PHE A 18 -12.82 32.46 -14.46
CA PHE A 18 -11.37 32.64 -14.69
C PHE A 18 -10.79 31.78 -15.83
N ALA A 19 -11.58 31.40 -16.81
CA ALA A 19 -11.08 30.91 -18.10
C ALA A 19 -10.84 32.06 -19.07
N GLN A 20 -10.07 33.08 -18.68
CA GLN A 20 -9.50 34.04 -19.63
C GLN A 20 -8.18 33.45 -20.16
N SER A 21 -8.09 33.36 -21.49
CA SER A 21 -6.91 32.99 -22.24
C SER A 21 -5.67 33.72 -21.71
N ARG A 22 -4.75 32.99 -21.08
CA ARG A 22 -3.45 33.56 -20.70
C ARG A 22 -2.69 33.93 -21.96
N GLY A 23 -2.57 35.23 -22.21
CA GLY A 23 -1.69 35.76 -23.24
C GLY A 23 -0.26 35.25 -23.05
N MET A 24 0.43 34.97 -24.14
CA MET A 24 1.84 34.55 -24.11
C MET A 24 2.71 35.76 -23.86
N THR A 25 3.45 35.80 -22.75
CA THR A 25 4.35 36.88 -22.41
C THR A 25 5.68 36.32 -21.98
N PHE A 26 6.73 36.50 -22.81
CA PHE A 26 8.10 36.12 -22.48
C PHE A 26 9.12 36.90 -23.33
N GLN A 27 10.29 37.15 -22.75
CA GLN A 27 11.39 37.83 -23.43
C GLN A 27 12.41 36.79 -23.92
N VAL A 28 12.93 36.99 -25.13
CA VAL A 28 14.01 36.21 -25.73
C VAL A 28 15.11 37.16 -26.18
N HIS A 29 16.35 36.83 -25.89
CA HIS A 29 17.52 37.62 -26.24
C HIS A 29 18.57 36.74 -26.93
N ASN A 30 18.83 36.99 -28.21
CA ASN A 30 19.79 36.29 -29.04
C ASN A 30 19.61 34.76 -29.04
N GLU A 31 18.40 34.27 -28.96
CA GLU A 31 18.09 32.81 -29.01
C GLU A 31 17.90 32.34 -30.46
N THR A 32 18.12 31.05 -30.72
CA THR A 32 17.83 30.48 -32.05
C THR A 32 16.33 30.52 -32.31
N LEU A 33 15.93 30.74 -33.55
CA LEU A 33 14.50 30.74 -33.94
C LEU A 33 13.86 29.38 -33.58
N THR A 34 14.58 28.28 -33.70
CA THR A 34 14.19 26.94 -33.23
C THR A 34 13.77 26.93 -31.73
N SER A 35 14.63 27.53 -30.87
CA SER A 35 14.36 27.62 -29.43
C SER A 35 13.10 28.42 -29.15
N VAL A 36 12.93 29.55 -29.87
CA VAL A 36 11.79 30.46 -29.70
C VAL A 36 10.50 29.82 -30.20
N LEU A 37 10.52 29.12 -31.36
CA LEU A 37 9.36 28.37 -31.86
C LEU A 37 8.90 27.29 -30.89
N LYS A 38 9.83 26.56 -30.26
CA LYS A 38 9.50 25.59 -29.20
C LYS A 38 8.89 26.23 -27.95
N LYS A 39 9.33 27.45 -27.59
CA LYS A 39 8.72 28.20 -26.48
C LYS A 39 7.28 28.63 -26.80
N ILE A 40 7.03 29.08 -28.03
CA ILE A 40 5.70 29.43 -28.49
C ILE A 40 4.80 28.20 -28.57
N GLU A 41 5.33 27.06 -29.04
CA GLU A 41 4.61 25.78 -29.06
C GLU A 41 4.20 25.35 -27.67
N LYS A 42 5.14 25.43 -26.70
CA LYS A 42 4.89 25.06 -25.30
C LYS A 42 3.88 25.98 -24.59
N ALA A 43 3.81 27.23 -25.00
CA ALA A 43 2.91 28.22 -24.43
C ALA A 43 1.52 28.25 -25.09
N GLY A 44 1.38 27.64 -26.27
CA GLY A 44 0.15 27.62 -27.06
C GLY A 44 -0.55 26.26 -27.10
N GLU A 45 -1.66 26.19 -27.82
CA GLU A 45 -2.51 25.00 -27.91
C GLU A 45 -2.19 24.10 -29.13
N LYS A 46 -1.56 24.66 -30.15
CA LYS A 46 -1.24 23.97 -31.41
C LYS A 46 0.25 23.69 -31.52
N ASN A 47 0.60 22.54 -32.07
CA ASN A 47 1.99 22.19 -32.40
C ASN A 47 2.54 23.12 -33.51
N ILE A 48 3.89 23.29 -33.54
CA ILE A 48 4.56 24.08 -34.57
C ILE A 48 5.54 23.20 -35.32
N LEU A 49 5.28 22.94 -36.59
CA LEU A 49 6.13 22.17 -37.47
C LEU A 49 7.08 23.09 -38.23
N PHE A 50 8.38 22.85 -38.14
CA PHE A 50 9.41 23.64 -38.78
C PHE A 50 10.68 22.83 -39.08
N ALA A 51 11.46 23.30 -40.06
CA ALA A 51 12.75 22.67 -40.44
C ALA A 51 13.85 23.19 -39.51
N TYR A 52 14.36 22.33 -38.61
CA TYR A 52 15.38 22.70 -37.63
C TYR A 52 16.63 23.34 -38.21
N GLN A 53 17.18 22.81 -39.30
CA GLN A 53 18.39 23.35 -39.92
C GLN A 53 18.19 24.76 -40.48
N ALA A 54 16.99 25.08 -41.01
CA ALA A 54 16.68 26.41 -41.52
C ALA A 54 16.47 27.42 -40.39
N THR A 55 15.78 27.00 -39.32
CA THR A 55 15.45 27.89 -38.19
C THR A 55 16.62 28.11 -37.23
N ASP A 56 17.54 27.16 -37.07
CA ASP A 56 18.72 27.29 -36.19
C ASP A 56 19.70 28.36 -36.67
N GLN A 57 19.70 28.72 -37.97
CA GLN A 57 20.58 29.74 -38.53
C GLN A 57 20.14 31.18 -38.19
N TYR A 58 18.91 31.34 -37.70
CA TYR A 58 18.32 32.67 -37.40
C TYR A 58 18.25 32.88 -35.88
N ARG A 59 18.62 34.10 -35.47
CA ARG A 59 18.55 34.52 -34.08
C ARG A 59 17.41 35.49 -33.88
N VAL A 60 16.78 35.41 -32.70
CA VAL A 60 15.64 36.23 -32.31
C VAL A 60 15.93 36.94 -31.01
N THR A 61 15.71 38.25 -31.02
CA THR A 61 15.62 39.07 -29.81
C THR A 61 14.28 39.78 -29.88
N ALA A 62 13.35 39.43 -29.02
CA ALA A 62 11.99 39.96 -29.00
C ALA A 62 11.37 39.91 -27.61
N ASN A 63 10.51 40.86 -27.31
CA ASN A 63 9.58 40.81 -26.19
C ASN A 63 8.22 40.41 -26.75
N ILE A 64 7.89 39.13 -26.55
CA ILE A 64 6.67 38.52 -27.10
C ILE A 64 5.55 38.74 -26.10
N GLN A 65 4.57 39.54 -26.53
CA GLN A 65 3.31 39.80 -25.82
C GLN A 65 2.15 39.54 -26.79
N ALA A 66 1.62 38.31 -26.78
CA ALA A 66 0.60 37.93 -27.75
C ALA A 66 -0.59 37.27 -27.03
N LYS A 67 -1.78 37.56 -27.48
CA LYS A 67 -3.00 36.90 -26.95
C LYS A 67 -3.23 35.50 -27.55
N ARG A 68 -2.70 35.26 -28.75
CA ARG A 68 -2.85 33.99 -29.50
C ARG A 68 -1.51 33.53 -30.03
N GLN A 69 -1.36 32.26 -30.21
CA GLN A 69 -0.14 31.62 -30.76
C GLN A 69 0.21 32.11 -32.16
N LYS A 70 -0.78 32.40 -32.95
CA LYS A 70 -0.62 33.00 -34.28
C LYS A 70 0.09 34.36 -34.25
N GLU A 71 -0.33 35.23 -33.34
CA GLU A 71 0.25 36.58 -33.17
C GLU A 71 1.73 36.48 -32.73
N ALA A 72 2.02 35.52 -31.83
CA ALA A 72 3.41 35.26 -31.41
C ALA A 72 4.28 34.78 -32.57
N LEU A 73 3.78 33.95 -33.46
CA LEU A 73 4.47 33.52 -34.68
C LEU A 73 4.71 34.66 -35.65
N GLU A 74 3.71 35.51 -35.87
CA GLU A 74 3.85 36.69 -36.71
C GLU A 74 4.97 37.63 -36.21
N MET A 75 5.00 37.89 -34.89
CA MET A 75 6.03 38.76 -34.29
C MET A 75 7.44 38.17 -34.44
N VAL A 76 7.61 36.86 -34.28
CA VAL A 76 8.91 36.20 -34.29
C VAL A 76 9.45 35.97 -35.69
N LEU A 77 8.56 35.79 -36.68
CA LEU A 77 8.92 35.56 -38.08
C LEU A 77 9.04 36.84 -38.89
N GLN A 78 8.54 37.98 -38.37
CA GLN A 78 8.61 39.28 -39.03
C GLN A 78 10.05 39.65 -39.39
N GLY A 79 10.26 40.05 -40.64
CA GLY A 79 11.57 40.42 -41.16
C GLY A 79 12.53 39.23 -41.40
N LYS A 80 12.07 38.02 -41.30
CA LYS A 80 12.79 36.81 -41.60
C LYS A 80 12.19 36.06 -42.79
N PRO A 81 12.98 35.29 -43.55
CA PRO A 81 12.49 34.62 -44.77
C PRO A 81 11.69 33.35 -44.40
N PHE A 82 10.67 33.51 -43.57
CA PHE A 82 9.76 32.46 -43.18
C PHE A 82 8.31 32.92 -43.25
N SER A 83 7.43 32.05 -43.70
CA SER A 83 5.96 32.15 -43.59
C SER A 83 5.42 30.98 -42.81
N PHE A 84 4.18 31.06 -42.38
CA PHE A 84 3.53 29.91 -41.76
C PHE A 84 2.11 29.76 -42.33
N VAL A 85 1.63 28.52 -42.27
CA VAL A 85 0.25 28.15 -42.63
C VAL A 85 -0.40 27.57 -41.37
N GLU A 86 -1.61 28.02 -41.05
CA GLU A 86 -2.37 27.51 -39.91
C GLU A 86 -3.26 26.35 -40.32
N HIS A 87 -3.18 25.24 -39.63
CA HIS A 87 -4.06 24.08 -39.71
C HIS A 87 -4.84 23.90 -38.40
N ASN A 88 -5.83 23.04 -38.40
CA ASN A 88 -6.70 22.84 -37.23
C ASN A 88 -5.91 22.46 -35.95
N THR A 89 -4.86 21.69 -36.05
CA THR A 89 -4.09 21.13 -34.90
C THR A 89 -2.63 21.59 -34.82
N TYR A 90 -2.10 22.30 -35.85
CA TYR A 90 -0.73 22.76 -35.91
C TYR A 90 -0.52 23.98 -36.79
N PHE A 91 0.62 24.66 -36.63
CA PHE A 91 1.16 25.66 -37.56
C PHE A 91 2.34 25.06 -38.32
N ALA A 92 2.39 25.23 -39.64
CA ALA A 92 3.54 24.82 -40.47
C ALA A 92 4.36 26.04 -40.85
N VAL A 93 5.56 26.20 -40.31
CA VAL A 93 6.52 27.29 -40.63
C VAL A 93 7.40 26.87 -41.81
N GLN A 94 7.33 27.63 -42.88
CA GLN A 94 8.03 27.37 -44.14
C GLN A 94 9.07 28.46 -44.44
N TYR A 95 10.21 28.08 -44.96
CA TYR A 95 11.25 29.04 -45.42
C TYR A 95 10.89 29.61 -46.80
N THR A 96 10.88 30.94 -46.89
CA THR A 96 10.46 31.68 -48.11
C THR A 96 11.63 32.38 -48.80
N GLY A 97 12.87 32.23 -48.35
CA GLY A 97 14.06 32.85 -48.92
C GLY A 97 14.30 32.44 -50.38
N LYS A 98 14.82 33.37 -51.26
CA LYS A 98 15.23 33.04 -52.61
C LYS A 98 16.37 32.06 -52.58
N THR A 99 16.07 30.80 -52.81
CA THR A 99 17.12 29.76 -53.06
C THR A 99 17.34 29.64 -54.57
N THR A 100 18.59 29.58 -54.98
CA THR A 100 19.06 29.00 -56.27
C THR A 100 18.31 27.68 -56.46
N ARG A 101 17.72 27.46 -57.64
CA ARG A 101 16.93 26.31 -58.10
C ARG A 101 17.20 25.03 -57.38
N VAL A 102 16.50 24.80 -56.31
CA VAL A 102 16.54 23.54 -55.54
C VAL A 102 15.50 22.63 -56.19
N GLU A 103 15.92 21.51 -56.82
CA GLU A 103 15.02 20.47 -57.27
C GLU A 103 14.28 19.90 -56.05
N GLN A 104 12.97 19.69 -56.15
CA GLN A 104 12.15 19.15 -55.06
C GLN A 104 11.75 17.74 -55.40
N ILE A 105 11.86 16.82 -54.43
CA ILE A 105 11.24 15.50 -54.48
C ILE A 105 9.85 15.64 -53.91
N LYS A 106 8.86 15.30 -54.74
CA LYS A 106 7.44 15.24 -54.30
C LYS A 106 6.99 13.77 -54.37
N GLY A 107 6.12 13.38 -53.45
CA GLY A 107 5.59 12.03 -53.49
C GLY A 107 4.42 11.81 -52.59
N ARG A 108 3.95 10.59 -52.63
CA ARG A 108 2.89 10.07 -51.77
C ARG A 108 3.25 8.72 -51.23
N VAL A 109 3.00 8.49 -49.93
CA VAL A 109 3.19 7.22 -49.25
C VAL A 109 1.82 6.58 -48.99
N VAL A 110 1.65 5.34 -49.39
CA VAL A 110 0.42 4.55 -49.27
C VAL A 110 0.69 3.16 -48.70
N ASP A 111 -0.35 2.50 -48.22
CA ASP A 111 -0.30 1.08 -47.84
C ASP A 111 -0.53 0.14 -49.04
N GLU A 112 -0.59 -1.18 -48.83
CA GLU A 112 -0.85 -2.19 -49.87
C GLU A 112 -2.23 -2.07 -50.50
N HIS A 113 -3.16 -1.38 -49.88
CA HIS A 113 -4.51 -1.12 -50.37
C HIS A 113 -4.66 0.30 -51.00
N GLN A 114 -3.52 0.97 -51.30
CA GLN A 114 -3.48 2.32 -51.86
C GLN A 114 -4.05 3.39 -50.93
N LYS A 115 -4.23 3.08 -49.65
CA LYS A 115 -4.72 4.06 -48.65
C LYS A 115 -3.54 4.93 -48.19
N PRO A 116 -3.71 6.25 -48.11
CA PRO A 116 -2.66 7.18 -47.64
C PRO A 116 -2.15 6.81 -46.26
N LEU A 117 -0.82 6.86 -46.05
CA LEU A 117 -0.19 6.70 -44.75
C LEU A 117 0.22 8.09 -44.24
N PRO A 118 -0.60 8.73 -43.37
CA PRO A 118 -0.26 10.03 -42.76
C PRO A 118 0.84 9.85 -41.73
N PHE A 119 1.69 10.88 -41.59
CA PHE A 119 2.78 10.92 -40.61
C PHE A 119 3.86 9.83 -40.80
N ALA A 120 3.99 9.26 -41.97
CA ALA A 120 5.12 8.38 -42.30
C ALA A 120 6.41 9.23 -42.36
N ASN A 121 7.51 8.73 -41.79
CA ASN A 121 8.80 9.39 -41.82
C ASN A 121 9.43 9.23 -43.21
N VAL A 122 9.78 10.32 -43.86
CA VAL A 122 10.45 10.38 -45.17
C VAL A 122 11.76 11.11 -44.98
N VAL A 123 12.89 10.42 -45.16
CA VAL A 123 14.23 10.90 -44.81
C VAL A 123 15.17 10.74 -46.01
N LEU A 124 15.92 11.76 -46.37
CA LEU A 124 17.06 11.74 -47.26
C LEU A 124 18.31 11.34 -46.48
N ILE A 125 18.99 10.30 -46.93
CA ILE A 125 20.24 9.81 -46.40
C ILE A 125 21.31 9.82 -47.45
N SER A 126 22.54 10.13 -47.11
CA SER A 126 23.69 10.02 -47.98
C SER A 126 23.85 8.59 -48.49
N SER A 127 24.04 8.40 -49.78
CA SER A 127 24.22 7.06 -50.40
C SER A 127 25.47 6.38 -49.89
N VAL A 128 26.52 7.15 -49.58
CA VAL A 128 27.86 6.69 -49.14
C VAL A 128 27.89 6.50 -47.62
N SER A 129 27.66 7.57 -46.85
CA SER A 129 27.86 7.57 -45.40
C SER A 129 26.62 7.11 -44.62
N LYS A 130 25.46 6.96 -45.27
CA LYS A 130 24.16 6.68 -44.66
C LYS A 130 23.71 7.71 -43.61
N ALA A 131 24.42 8.83 -43.53
CA ALA A 131 24.11 9.94 -42.63
C ALA A 131 22.83 10.65 -43.07
N TYR A 132 22.11 11.21 -42.12
CA TYR A 132 20.89 12.00 -42.31
C TYR A 132 21.26 13.31 -43.06
N VAL A 133 20.48 13.62 -44.11
CA VAL A 133 20.63 14.84 -44.90
C VAL A 133 19.45 15.80 -44.69
N ALA A 134 18.23 15.33 -44.90
CA ALA A 134 16.99 16.06 -44.70
C ALA A 134 15.81 15.10 -44.47
N GLY A 135 14.70 15.58 -43.94
CA GLY A 135 13.52 14.74 -43.77
C GLY A 135 12.26 15.54 -43.47
N CYS A 136 11.13 14.89 -43.71
CA CYS A 136 9.78 15.36 -43.37
C CYS A 136 8.91 14.16 -42.94
N VAL A 137 7.69 14.46 -42.53
CA VAL A 137 6.61 13.48 -42.37
C VAL A 137 5.54 13.73 -43.45
N THR A 138 4.85 12.66 -43.83
CA THR A 138 3.74 12.78 -44.80
C THR A 138 2.55 13.52 -44.18
N ALA A 139 1.82 14.30 -45.01
CA ALA A 139 0.57 14.93 -44.65
C ALA A 139 -0.58 13.93 -44.49
N GLU A 140 -1.77 14.37 -44.09
CA GLU A 140 -2.94 13.50 -43.90
C GLU A 140 -3.35 12.69 -45.14
N ASP A 141 -3.09 13.23 -46.33
CA ASP A 141 -3.31 12.57 -47.61
C ASP A 141 -2.11 11.70 -48.05
N GLY A 142 -1.11 11.49 -47.20
CA GLY A 142 0.07 10.73 -47.49
C GLY A 142 1.13 11.49 -48.34
N SER A 143 0.90 12.74 -48.75
CA SER A 143 1.82 13.50 -49.57
C SER A 143 3.02 14.03 -48.81
N PHE A 144 4.15 14.18 -49.48
CA PHE A 144 5.35 14.82 -48.93
C PHE A 144 6.10 15.65 -50.00
N VAL A 145 6.88 16.62 -49.50
CA VAL A 145 7.78 17.45 -50.31
C VAL A 145 9.09 17.62 -49.57
N LEU A 146 10.21 17.28 -50.21
CA LEU A 146 11.55 17.43 -49.67
C LEU A 146 12.44 18.23 -50.63
N PRO A 147 13.27 19.19 -50.13
CA PRO A 147 14.25 19.85 -50.94
C PRO A 147 15.35 18.85 -51.35
N TYR A 148 15.74 18.89 -52.61
CA TYR A 148 16.77 18.02 -53.20
C TYR A 148 17.95 18.86 -53.69
N ALA A 149 19.08 18.74 -53.05
CA ALA A 149 20.26 19.57 -53.31
C ALA A 149 21.50 18.75 -53.76
N ASP A 150 21.44 17.41 -53.73
CA ASP A 150 22.65 16.58 -53.94
C ASP A 150 22.32 15.33 -54.74
N LYS A 151 23.24 14.92 -55.65
CA LYS A 151 23.05 13.74 -56.51
C LYS A 151 23.30 12.41 -55.79
N ASP A 152 23.96 12.42 -54.64
CA ASP A 152 24.35 11.21 -53.89
C ASP A 152 23.47 10.95 -52.65
N VAL A 153 22.14 11.00 -52.82
CA VAL A 153 21.19 10.75 -51.71
C VAL A 153 20.17 9.65 -52.07
N MET A 154 19.76 8.94 -51.08
CA MET A 154 18.68 7.97 -51.11
C MET A 154 17.52 8.40 -50.22
N LEU A 155 16.30 8.05 -50.61
CA LEU A 155 15.08 8.28 -49.83
C LEU A 155 14.77 7.06 -48.95
N LYS A 156 14.78 7.23 -47.63
CA LYS A 156 14.32 6.18 -46.71
C LYS A 156 12.96 6.56 -46.15
N VAL A 157 11.99 5.68 -46.32
CA VAL A 157 10.62 5.86 -45.86
C VAL A 157 10.32 4.78 -44.82
N SER A 158 9.73 5.18 -43.68
CA SER A 158 9.37 4.29 -42.58
C SER A 158 8.07 4.72 -41.91
N PHE A 159 7.27 3.75 -41.51
CA PHE A 159 6.06 3.96 -40.72
C PHE A 159 5.90 2.82 -39.72
N VAL A 160 5.30 3.11 -38.56
CA VAL A 160 5.13 2.10 -37.50
C VAL A 160 4.22 0.96 -37.98
N GLY A 161 4.70 -0.29 -37.92
CA GLY A 161 3.98 -1.47 -38.39
C GLY A 161 4.22 -1.82 -39.87
N TYR A 162 5.11 -1.09 -40.57
CA TYR A 162 5.44 -1.32 -41.98
C TYR A 162 6.95 -1.52 -42.18
N LYS A 163 7.34 -2.33 -43.17
CA LYS A 163 8.74 -2.47 -43.55
C LYS A 163 9.29 -1.17 -44.12
N SER A 164 10.36 -0.66 -43.56
CA SER A 164 11.01 0.52 -44.09
C SER A 164 11.62 0.22 -45.48
N GLN A 165 11.44 1.15 -46.43
CA GLN A 165 12.03 1.08 -47.73
C GLN A 165 13.10 2.17 -47.93
N THR A 166 14.17 1.84 -48.69
CA THR A 166 15.19 2.81 -49.11
C THR A 166 15.24 2.78 -50.63
N LEU A 167 14.99 3.92 -51.27
CA LEU A 167 14.80 4.05 -52.70
C LEU A 167 15.73 5.11 -53.28
N ALA A 168 16.09 4.99 -54.54
CA ALA A 168 16.75 6.05 -55.25
C ALA A 168 15.79 7.23 -55.45
N CYS A 169 16.29 8.45 -55.32
CA CYS A 169 15.49 9.65 -55.42
C CYS A 169 15.05 9.92 -56.85
N LYS A 170 13.75 10.25 -57.07
CA LYS A 170 13.19 10.71 -58.31
C LYS A 170 12.36 12.00 -58.01
N PRO A 171 12.17 12.89 -59.02
CA PRO A 171 11.43 14.15 -58.78
C PRO A 171 9.98 13.93 -58.30
N THR A 172 9.35 12.84 -58.70
CA THR A 172 8.01 12.42 -58.25
C THR A 172 8.03 10.97 -57.89
N MET A 173 7.51 10.64 -56.69
CA MET A 173 7.56 9.29 -56.17
C MET A 173 6.20 8.86 -55.60
N HIS A 174 5.79 7.64 -55.92
CA HIS A 174 4.66 6.94 -55.30
C HIS A 174 5.19 5.71 -54.55
N ILE A 175 5.04 5.69 -53.25
CA ILE A 175 5.73 4.72 -52.39
C ILE A 175 4.70 3.89 -51.62
N GLY A 176 4.58 2.60 -51.99
CA GLY A 176 3.76 1.66 -51.23
C GLY A 176 4.59 1.00 -50.12
N LEU A 177 4.19 1.15 -48.88
CA LEU A 177 4.77 0.39 -47.78
C LEU A 177 3.96 -0.89 -47.54
N HIS A 178 4.65 -2.00 -47.35
CA HIS A 178 4.05 -3.27 -46.97
C HIS A 178 4.10 -3.49 -45.48
N PRO A 179 3.03 -4.00 -44.83
CA PRO A 179 3.03 -4.35 -43.43
C PRO A 179 4.26 -5.19 -43.12
N ASP A 180 4.88 -4.88 -42.01
CA ASP A 180 5.92 -5.74 -41.43
C ASP A 180 5.23 -6.96 -40.80
N THR A 181 4.90 -7.95 -41.62
CA THR A 181 4.39 -9.25 -41.20
C THR A 181 5.49 -10.13 -40.58
N GLN A 182 6.67 -9.61 -40.30
CA GLN A 182 7.37 -10.24 -39.21
C GLN A 182 6.37 -10.18 -38.01
N GLN A 183 5.64 -11.30 -37.82
CA GLN A 183 5.35 -11.74 -36.49
C GLN A 183 6.60 -11.36 -35.70
N LEU A 184 6.50 -10.38 -34.84
CA LEU A 184 7.41 -10.28 -33.73
C LEU A 184 7.50 -11.72 -33.27
N LYS A 185 8.56 -12.43 -33.66
CA LYS A 185 8.93 -13.68 -33.00
C LYS A 185 8.70 -13.35 -31.58
N ALA A 186 7.69 -14.00 -30.97
CA ALA A 186 7.33 -13.73 -29.62
C ALA A 186 8.68 -13.49 -28.97
N VAL A 187 8.96 -12.22 -28.62
CA VAL A 187 10.17 -11.94 -27.87
C VAL A 187 9.87 -12.77 -26.68
N THR A 188 10.42 -13.97 -26.67
CA THR A 188 10.56 -14.71 -25.45
C THR A 188 11.45 -13.77 -24.67
N ILE A 189 10.79 -12.86 -23.98
CA ILE A 189 11.43 -12.11 -22.90
C ILE A 189 11.91 -13.27 -22.06
N LYS A 190 13.21 -13.59 -22.20
CA LYS A 190 13.89 -14.39 -21.21
C LYS A 190 13.72 -13.53 -19.99
N SER A 191 12.65 -13.79 -19.24
CA SER A 191 12.26 -13.11 -18.01
C SER A 191 13.51 -13.15 -17.16
N THR A 192 14.27 -12.06 -17.23
CA THR A 192 15.52 -11.96 -16.50
C THR A 192 15.13 -11.97 -15.03
N ARG A 193 15.84 -12.79 -14.29
CA ARG A 193 15.68 -12.81 -12.83
C ARG A 193 15.82 -11.40 -12.31
N PRO A 194 14.90 -10.93 -11.42
CA PRO A 194 15.01 -9.61 -10.84
C PRO A 194 16.31 -9.52 -10.04
N ASN A 195 17.14 -8.52 -10.37
CA ASN A 195 18.31 -8.19 -9.56
C ASN A 195 17.85 -7.43 -8.32
N VAL A 196 18.40 -7.77 -7.16
CA VAL A 196 18.18 -7.09 -5.89
C VAL A 196 19.40 -6.22 -5.61
N VAL A 197 19.17 -4.95 -5.26
CA VAL A 197 20.24 -3.99 -4.92
C VAL A 197 19.89 -3.34 -3.58
N TYR A 198 20.84 -3.33 -2.64
CA TYR A 198 20.67 -2.60 -1.38
C TYR A 198 21.18 -1.17 -1.54
N LYS A 199 20.30 -0.20 -1.35
CA LYS A 199 20.63 1.22 -1.44
C LYS A 199 19.67 2.06 -0.59
N ASP A 200 20.18 3.10 0.07
CA ASP A 200 19.38 4.03 0.90
C ASP A 200 18.48 3.30 1.92
N GLY A 201 19.03 2.25 2.57
CA GLY A 201 18.32 1.47 3.58
C GLY A 201 17.26 0.50 3.04
N ALA A 202 17.19 0.26 1.74
CA ALA A 202 16.19 -0.58 1.10
C ALA A 202 16.78 -1.62 0.16
N PHE A 203 16.21 -2.83 0.16
CA PHE A 203 16.42 -3.84 -0.88
C PHE A 203 15.47 -3.56 -2.03
N THR A 204 16.00 -3.08 -3.14
CA THR A 204 15.25 -2.70 -4.34
C THR A 204 15.25 -3.83 -5.36
N THR A 205 14.07 -4.21 -5.84
CA THR A 205 13.84 -5.25 -6.84
C THR A 205 13.07 -4.66 -8.02
N LEU A 206 13.56 -4.80 -9.25
CA LEU A 206 12.81 -4.46 -10.45
C LEU A 206 11.69 -5.49 -10.65
N VAL A 207 10.49 -5.03 -10.99
CA VAL A 207 9.30 -5.85 -11.21
C VAL A 207 8.90 -5.84 -12.69
N SER A 208 8.70 -4.67 -13.27
CA SER A 208 8.36 -4.54 -14.69
C SER A 208 9.47 -5.11 -15.58
N GLY A 209 9.10 -5.92 -16.58
CA GLY A 209 10.04 -6.60 -17.47
C GLY A 209 10.76 -7.81 -16.86
N THR A 210 10.42 -8.20 -15.63
CA THR A 210 10.91 -9.40 -14.96
C THR A 210 9.77 -10.40 -14.76
N ILE A 211 10.12 -11.58 -14.25
CA ILE A 211 9.14 -12.60 -13.88
C ILE A 211 8.13 -12.13 -12.85
N LEU A 212 8.56 -11.27 -11.91
CA LEU A 212 7.66 -10.72 -10.90
C LEU A 212 6.50 -9.92 -11.51
N GLY A 213 6.74 -9.22 -12.62
CA GLY A 213 5.70 -8.51 -13.36
C GLY A 213 4.68 -9.41 -14.06
N GLU A 214 4.99 -10.70 -14.22
CA GLU A 214 4.13 -11.67 -14.88
C GLU A 214 3.19 -12.43 -13.92
N LEU A 215 3.33 -12.21 -12.59
CA LEU A 215 2.63 -12.96 -11.54
C LEU A 215 1.16 -12.57 -11.31
N GLY A 216 0.53 -11.89 -12.23
CA GLY A 216 -0.90 -11.59 -12.12
C GLY A 216 -1.21 -10.30 -11.36
N SER A 217 -1.37 -10.31 -10.03
CA SER A 217 -1.65 -9.11 -9.22
C SER A 217 -0.42 -8.61 -8.47
N ALA A 218 -0.45 -7.37 -7.99
CA ALA A 218 0.58 -6.86 -7.09
C ALA A 218 0.60 -7.65 -5.76
N GLU A 219 -0.53 -8.16 -5.32
CA GLU A 219 -0.67 -9.03 -4.18
C GLU A 219 0.13 -10.34 -4.36
N ASP A 220 -0.04 -11.01 -5.50
CA ASP A 220 0.71 -12.22 -5.84
C ASP A 220 2.22 -11.94 -5.94
N MET A 221 2.58 -10.79 -6.50
CA MET A 221 3.96 -10.35 -6.66
C MET A 221 4.65 -10.09 -5.30
N ILE A 222 3.97 -9.44 -4.35
CA ILE A 222 4.54 -9.16 -3.03
C ILE A 222 4.96 -10.45 -2.33
N SER A 223 4.16 -11.51 -2.41
CA SER A 223 4.48 -12.82 -1.80
C SER A 223 5.75 -13.46 -2.39
N GLN A 224 6.26 -12.96 -3.51
CA GLN A 224 7.48 -13.43 -4.17
C GLN A 224 8.69 -12.50 -3.95
N LEU A 225 8.53 -11.40 -3.22
CA LEU A 225 9.63 -10.49 -2.90
C LEU A 225 10.60 -11.11 -1.89
N PRO A 226 11.90 -10.74 -1.91
CA PRO A 226 12.84 -11.15 -0.87
C PRO A 226 12.34 -10.79 0.53
N PHE A 227 12.68 -11.58 1.55
CA PHE A 227 12.33 -11.36 2.97
C PHE A 227 10.84 -11.36 3.31
N VAL A 228 9.95 -11.51 2.32
CA VAL A 228 8.50 -11.57 2.54
C VAL A 228 8.08 -13.02 2.69
N SER A 229 7.31 -13.31 3.72
CA SER A 229 6.62 -14.58 3.99
C SER A 229 5.12 -14.32 4.19
N GLY A 230 4.36 -15.40 4.29
CA GLY A 230 2.91 -15.33 4.45
C GLY A 230 2.15 -15.41 3.13
N GLU A 231 0.85 -15.43 3.25
CA GLU A 231 -0.08 -15.54 2.14
C GLU A 231 -0.50 -14.15 1.63
N ALA A 232 -1.13 -14.13 0.47
CA ALA A 232 -1.67 -12.90 -0.11
C ALA A 232 -2.64 -12.20 0.85
N GLY A 233 -2.34 -10.94 1.17
CA GLY A 233 -3.10 -10.12 2.14
C GLY A 233 -2.62 -10.24 3.60
N SER A 234 -1.79 -11.23 3.93
CA SER A 234 -1.25 -11.47 5.28
C SER A 234 0.26 -11.65 5.23
N TRP A 235 0.97 -10.64 4.72
CA TRP A 235 2.43 -10.69 4.60
C TRP A 235 3.13 -10.29 5.88
N GLU A 236 4.27 -10.92 6.10
CA GLU A 236 5.21 -10.54 7.13
C GLU A 236 6.61 -10.36 6.54
N ILE A 237 7.33 -9.37 7.00
CA ILE A 237 8.78 -9.35 6.89
C ILE A 237 9.30 -10.15 8.06
N ILE A 238 9.96 -11.24 7.75
CA ILE A 238 10.34 -12.27 8.72
C ILE A 238 11.13 -11.66 9.88
N GLY A 239 10.71 -11.96 11.12
CA GLY A 239 11.29 -11.37 12.32
C GLY A 239 10.92 -9.91 12.59
N ARG A 240 10.10 -9.30 11.74
CA ARG A 240 9.66 -7.90 11.86
C ARG A 240 8.14 -7.74 11.92
N GLY A 241 7.38 -8.80 11.56
CA GLY A 241 5.93 -8.75 11.50
C GLY A 241 5.39 -8.08 10.24
N ALA A 242 4.15 -7.64 10.28
CA ALA A 242 3.45 -7.08 9.15
C ALA A 242 4.08 -5.75 8.67
N PRO A 243 4.40 -5.62 7.36
CA PRO A 243 4.95 -4.39 6.81
C PRO A 243 3.86 -3.36 6.53
N GLU A 244 4.20 -2.08 6.64
CA GLU A 244 3.41 -1.02 6.04
C GLU A 244 3.67 -0.98 4.53
N ILE A 245 2.61 -0.93 3.72
CA ILE A 245 2.72 -0.93 2.26
C ILE A 245 2.43 0.45 1.69
N TYR A 246 3.34 0.94 0.87
CA TYR A 246 3.22 2.23 0.20
C TYR A 246 3.18 2.05 -1.32
N LEU A 247 2.23 2.70 -1.98
CA LEU A 247 2.14 2.76 -3.44
C LEU A 247 2.39 4.20 -3.91
N ASN A 248 3.46 4.42 -4.68
CA ASN A 248 3.89 5.74 -5.16
C ASN A 248 4.08 6.79 -4.04
N GLY A 249 4.47 6.35 -2.84
CA GLY A 249 4.65 7.19 -1.66
C GLY A 249 3.41 7.29 -0.76
N ARG A 250 2.24 6.87 -1.20
CA ARG A 250 1.01 6.80 -0.41
C ARG A 250 0.94 5.50 0.39
N LYS A 251 0.72 5.57 1.69
CA LYS A 251 0.42 4.40 2.52
C LYS A 251 -0.94 3.80 2.11
N LEU A 252 -0.98 2.49 1.93
CA LEU A 252 -2.21 1.75 1.66
C LEU A 252 -2.88 1.39 2.99
N GLU A 253 -4.10 1.86 3.18
CA GLU A 253 -4.96 1.51 4.31
C GLU A 253 -5.79 0.27 3.99
N ASN A 254 -6.33 0.23 2.76
CA ASN A 254 -7.06 -0.89 2.23
C ASN A 254 -6.16 -1.70 1.28
N LEU A 255 -5.74 -2.89 1.72
CA LEU A 255 -4.89 -3.78 0.93
C LEU A 255 -5.62 -4.41 -0.27
N ASN A 256 -6.95 -4.35 -0.34
CA ASN A 256 -7.72 -4.79 -1.51
C ASN A 256 -7.32 -4.04 -2.78
N GLU A 257 -6.74 -2.83 -2.66
CA GLU A 257 -6.16 -2.12 -3.80
C GLU A 257 -5.06 -2.92 -4.52
N LEU A 258 -4.30 -3.75 -3.79
CA LEU A 258 -3.26 -4.61 -4.36
C LEU A 258 -3.84 -5.77 -5.18
N LYS A 259 -5.03 -6.26 -4.82
CA LYS A 259 -5.75 -7.29 -5.59
C LYS A 259 -6.13 -6.78 -6.99
N ARG A 260 -6.46 -5.48 -7.07
CA ARG A 260 -6.84 -4.79 -8.33
C ARG A 260 -5.64 -4.40 -9.19
N LEU A 261 -4.47 -4.25 -8.59
CA LEU A 261 -3.25 -3.80 -9.24
C LEU A 261 -2.56 -4.96 -9.95
N SER A 262 -2.33 -4.85 -11.26
CA SER A 262 -1.55 -5.86 -11.98
C SER A 262 -0.06 -5.76 -11.62
N ALA A 263 0.60 -6.89 -11.41
CA ALA A 263 2.04 -6.94 -11.15
C ALA A 263 2.87 -6.25 -12.24
N LYS A 264 2.50 -6.38 -13.52
CA LYS A 264 3.18 -5.72 -14.66
C LYS A 264 3.16 -4.20 -14.60
N ASP A 265 2.23 -3.63 -13.82
CA ASP A 265 2.09 -2.20 -13.62
C ASP A 265 2.95 -1.67 -12.47
N ILE A 266 3.67 -2.54 -11.77
CA ILE A 266 4.67 -2.17 -10.79
C ILE A 266 6.02 -2.07 -11.50
N LEU A 267 6.68 -0.92 -11.38
CA LEU A 267 8.01 -0.70 -11.92
C LEU A 267 9.07 -1.39 -11.05
N LYS A 268 9.00 -1.13 -9.74
CA LYS A 268 9.91 -1.69 -8.74
C LYS A 268 9.25 -1.81 -7.37
N ALA A 269 9.76 -2.73 -6.57
CA ALA A 269 9.46 -2.87 -5.15
C ALA A 269 10.72 -2.62 -4.31
N GLU A 270 10.56 -1.90 -3.22
CA GLU A 270 11.62 -1.61 -2.26
C GLU A 270 11.21 -2.13 -0.89
N ILE A 271 12.02 -2.98 -0.31
CA ILE A 271 11.78 -3.56 1.02
C ILE A 271 12.73 -2.89 2.00
N VAL A 272 12.17 -2.16 2.95
CA VAL A 272 12.88 -1.50 4.04
C VAL A 272 12.69 -2.36 5.27
N THR A 273 13.67 -3.20 5.57
CA THR A 273 13.64 -4.11 6.72
C THR A 273 13.80 -3.36 8.04
N VAL A 274 14.42 -2.18 8.02
CA VAL A 274 14.53 -1.27 9.17
C VAL A 274 14.19 0.14 8.71
N PRO A 275 12.97 0.61 8.97
CA PRO A 275 12.53 1.95 8.57
C PRO A 275 13.34 3.05 9.28
N GLY A 276 13.62 4.15 8.59
CA GLY A 276 14.33 5.31 9.12
C GLY A 276 13.49 6.15 10.09
N ALA A 277 14.08 7.23 10.59
CA ALA A 277 13.48 8.09 11.63
C ALA A 277 12.21 8.84 11.16
N GLN A 278 12.00 9.01 9.86
CA GLN A 278 10.80 9.62 9.28
C GLN A 278 9.52 8.76 9.46
N TYR A 279 9.69 7.45 9.68
CA TYR A 279 8.55 6.56 9.94
C TYR A 279 8.17 6.57 11.41
N SER A 280 6.92 6.22 11.69
CA SER A 280 6.43 6.10 13.07
C SER A 280 7.33 5.18 13.90
N SER A 281 7.44 5.46 15.19
CA SER A 281 8.20 4.65 16.15
C SER A 281 7.78 3.17 16.20
N LYS A 282 6.51 2.87 15.85
CA LYS A 282 5.99 1.50 15.82
C LYS A 282 6.14 0.78 14.47
N THR A 283 6.58 1.46 13.40
CA THR A 283 6.71 0.85 12.08
C THR A 283 7.86 -0.13 12.04
N ASN A 284 7.57 -1.40 11.83
CA ASN A 284 8.55 -2.49 11.88
C ASN A 284 9.29 -2.70 10.57
N ALA A 285 8.56 -2.63 9.47
CA ALA A 285 9.08 -2.80 8.11
C ALA A 285 8.19 -2.05 7.12
N VAL A 286 8.72 -1.75 5.95
CA VAL A 286 8.00 -1.04 4.88
C VAL A 286 8.24 -1.72 3.54
N ILE A 287 7.17 -1.88 2.74
CA ILE A 287 7.25 -2.22 1.33
C ILE A 287 6.80 -1.00 0.52
N ARG A 288 7.70 -0.43 -0.28
CA ARG A 288 7.38 0.69 -1.17
C ARG A 288 7.26 0.19 -2.61
N LEU A 289 6.09 0.31 -3.18
CA LEU A 289 5.79 -0.04 -4.57
C LEU A 289 5.81 1.24 -5.43
N ARG A 290 6.56 1.20 -6.51
CA ARG A 290 6.54 2.23 -7.54
C ARG A 290 5.83 1.69 -8.76
N ALA A 291 4.71 2.30 -9.14
CA ALA A 291 3.97 1.92 -10.34
C ALA A 291 4.58 2.55 -11.60
N VAL A 292 4.40 1.88 -12.73
CA VAL A 292 4.70 2.41 -14.06
C VAL A 292 3.81 3.63 -14.30
N ARG A 293 4.40 4.74 -14.77
CA ARG A 293 3.63 5.95 -15.14
C ARG A 293 2.87 5.68 -16.43
N LYS A 294 1.59 5.44 -16.35
CA LYS A 294 0.71 5.41 -17.52
C LYS A 294 0.19 6.82 -17.76
N ARG A 295 0.47 7.36 -18.93
CA ARG A 295 -0.11 8.64 -19.41
C ARG A 295 -1.44 8.30 -20.08
N GLY A 296 -2.54 8.88 -19.59
CA GLY A 296 -3.88 8.75 -20.17
C GLY A 296 -4.75 9.86 -19.65
N GLN A 297 -5.59 10.39 -20.53
CA GLN A 297 -6.64 11.37 -20.24
C GLN A 297 -7.99 10.66 -20.28
N GLY A 298 -9.01 11.22 -19.67
CA GLY A 298 -10.37 10.71 -19.70
C GLY A 298 -10.70 9.75 -18.56
N LEU A 299 -11.77 9.01 -18.75
CA LEU A 299 -12.34 8.09 -17.76
C LEU A 299 -11.64 6.72 -17.77
N SER A 300 -11.32 6.22 -16.62
CA SER A 300 -10.80 4.86 -16.37
C SER A 300 -11.42 4.26 -15.12
N GLY A 301 -11.37 2.96 -14.98
CA GLY A 301 -11.93 2.34 -13.77
C GLY A 301 -11.65 0.86 -13.65
N SER A 302 -12.10 0.32 -12.53
CA SER A 302 -12.03 -1.11 -12.22
C SER A 302 -13.30 -1.57 -11.50
N LEU A 303 -13.72 -2.78 -11.81
CA LEU A 303 -14.74 -3.54 -11.11
C LEU A 303 -14.06 -4.75 -10.49
N TYR A 304 -14.35 -5.02 -9.24
CA TYR A 304 -13.90 -6.21 -8.54
C TYR A 304 -15.09 -6.84 -7.81
N SER A 305 -15.27 -8.13 -7.99
CA SER A 305 -16.29 -8.91 -7.28
C SER A 305 -15.65 -10.20 -6.77
N GLU A 306 -15.90 -10.50 -5.51
CA GLU A 306 -15.42 -11.70 -4.82
C GLU A 306 -16.56 -12.38 -4.09
N TYR A 307 -16.68 -13.67 -4.31
CA TYR A 307 -17.54 -14.56 -3.54
C TYR A 307 -16.70 -15.66 -2.92
N MET A 308 -16.89 -15.88 -1.62
CA MET A 308 -16.22 -16.95 -0.88
C MET A 308 -17.24 -17.74 -0.09
N GLN A 309 -17.15 -19.06 -0.14
CA GLN A 309 -18.04 -19.99 0.54
C GLN A 309 -17.23 -20.95 1.41
N GLY A 310 -17.42 -20.87 2.72
CA GLY A 310 -17.08 -21.90 3.68
C GLY A 310 -18.23 -22.90 3.84
N ARG A 311 -18.07 -23.85 4.74
CA ARG A 311 -19.16 -24.81 5.03
C ARG A 311 -20.40 -24.10 5.60
N TYR A 312 -20.19 -23.07 6.44
CA TYR A 312 -21.24 -22.32 7.14
C TYR A 312 -21.19 -20.82 6.86
N SER A 313 -20.11 -20.32 6.30
CA SER A 313 -19.77 -18.89 6.26
C SER A 313 -19.58 -18.36 4.84
N PRO A 314 -20.65 -17.81 4.20
CA PRO A 314 -20.50 -17.06 2.96
C PRO A 314 -19.92 -15.68 3.21
N HIS A 315 -19.15 -15.19 2.24
CA HIS A 315 -18.61 -13.84 2.20
C HIS A 315 -18.70 -13.28 0.78
N THR A 316 -19.08 -12.00 0.65
CA THR A 316 -19.03 -11.27 -0.61
C THR A 316 -18.29 -9.96 -0.42
N PHE A 317 -17.58 -9.54 -1.44
CA PHE A 317 -16.99 -8.20 -1.50
C PHE A 317 -17.04 -7.68 -2.94
N ASP A 318 -17.74 -6.56 -3.12
CA ASP A 318 -17.88 -5.88 -4.41
C ASP A 318 -17.32 -4.47 -4.31
N ASP A 319 -16.55 -4.06 -5.33
CA ASP A 319 -15.88 -2.78 -5.36
C ASP A 319 -15.88 -2.19 -6.78
N VAL A 320 -16.24 -0.91 -6.87
CA VAL A 320 -16.22 -0.11 -8.09
C VAL A 320 -15.33 1.10 -7.87
N GLN A 321 -14.33 1.26 -8.70
CA GLN A 321 -13.46 2.43 -8.70
C GLN A 321 -13.49 3.13 -10.05
N LEU A 322 -13.68 4.44 -10.04
CA LEU A 322 -13.65 5.32 -11.20
C LEU A 322 -12.61 6.42 -11.01
N ASN A 323 -11.96 6.79 -12.09
CA ASN A 323 -10.98 7.86 -12.11
C ASN A 323 -11.12 8.67 -13.41
N TYR A 324 -11.24 9.98 -13.30
CA TYR A 324 -11.31 10.89 -14.43
C TYR A 324 -10.15 11.87 -14.40
N ARG A 325 -9.40 11.94 -15.50
CA ARG A 325 -8.24 12.82 -15.64
C ARG A 325 -8.40 13.79 -16.79
N THR A 326 -8.11 15.06 -16.52
CA THR A 326 -8.05 16.13 -17.53
C THR A 326 -6.95 17.13 -17.16
N GLY A 327 -5.96 17.33 -18.04
CA GLY A 327 -4.81 18.18 -17.75
C GLY A 327 -4.07 17.75 -16.47
N GLY A 328 -3.87 18.68 -15.54
CA GLY A 328 -3.28 18.45 -14.22
C GLY A 328 -4.23 17.88 -13.17
N LEU A 329 -5.55 17.88 -13.44
CA LEU A 329 -6.58 17.45 -12.50
C LEU A 329 -6.88 15.95 -12.67
N ASP A 330 -6.97 15.25 -11.55
CA ASP A 330 -7.28 13.83 -11.44
C ASP A 330 -8.31 13.66 -10.33
N ILE A 331 -9.54 13.27 -10.64
CA ILE A 331 -10.64 13.06 -9.69
C ILE A 331 -10.93 11.56 -9.64
N PHE A 332 -11.12 11.03 -8.45
CA PHE A 332 -11.41 9.62 -8.26
C PHE A 332 -12.56 9.38 -7.27
N GLY A 333 -13.23 8.26 -7.45
CA GLY A 333 -14.25 7.76 -6.55
C GLY A 333 -14.20 6.25 -6.46
N GLU A 334 -14.57 5.71 -5.29
CA GLU A 334 -14.61 4.28 -4.99
C GLU A 334 -15.82 4.00 -4.11
N VAL A 335 -16.51 2.91 -4.41
CA VAL A 335 -17.58 2.35 -3.60
C VAL A 335 -17.27 0.88 -3.41
N GLY A 336 -17.14 0.46 -2.14
CA GLY A 336 -16.94 -0.93 -1.76
C GLY A 336 -18.06 -1.40 -0.83
N VAL A 337 -18.54 -2.62 -1.01
CA VAL A 337 -19.54 -3.26 -0.15
C VAL A 337 -19.05 -4.65 0.21
N GLY A 338 -18.97 -4.93 1.51
CA GLY A 338 -18.62 -6.23 2.06
C GLY A 338 -19.77 -6.82 2.87
N LEU A 339 -20.09 -8.10 2.66
CA LEU A 339 -20.97 -8.87 3.52
C LEU A 339 -20.25 -10.13 3.96
N ASN A 340 -20.14 -10.34 5.26
CA ASN A 340 -19.41 -11.47 5.81
C ASN A 340 -20.22 -12.18 6.89
N ARG A 341 -20.30 -13.50 6.76
CA ARG A 341 -20.71 -14.37 7.85
C ARG A 341 -19.53 -15.21 8.30
N SER A 342 -19.39 -15.40 9.59
CA SER A 342 -18.38 -16.29 10.15
C SER A 342 -19.01 -17.30 11.08
N HIS A 343 -18.45 -18.49 11.09
CA HIS A 343 -18.82 -19.59 11.98
C HIS A 343 -17.56 -20.09 12.67
N THR A 344 -17.59 -20.19 13.99
CA THR A 344 -16.43 -20.62 14.79
C THR A 344 -16.93 -21.58 15.86
N THR A 345 -16.26 -22.71 16.00
CA THR A 345 -16.42 -23.62 17.15
C THR A 345 -15.18 -23.54 18.03
N ALA A 346 -15.37 -23.53 19.32
CA ALA A 346 -14.31 -23.48 20.32
C ALA A 346 -14.58 -24.48 21.44
N HIS A 347 -13.52 -25.12 21.88
CA HIS A 347 -13.50 -25.94 23.09
C HIS A 347 -12.39 -25.42 23.98
N SER A 348 -12.70 -25.12 25.24
CA SER A 348 -11.71 -24.67 26.22
C SER A 348 -11.85 -25.42 27.52
N GLU A 349 -10.73 -25.82 28.08
CA GLU A 349 -10.63 -26.37 29.43
C GLU A 349 -9.80 -25.40 30.25
N THR A 350 -10.34 -25.01 31.42
CA THR A 350 -9.68 -24.02 32.29
C THR A 350 -9.65 -24.57 33.71
N GLN A 351 -8.50 -24.56 34.33
CA GLN A 351 -8.29 -24.90 35.74
C GLN A 351 -7.98 -23.61 36.50
N LEU A 352 -8.56 -23.45 37.70
CA LEU A 352 -8.36 -22.30 38.56
C LEU A 352 -8.23 -22.80 39.99
N HIS A 353 -7.10 -22.53 40.63
CA HIS A 353 -6.74 -22.95 41.95
C HIS A 353 -6.84 -21.78 42.92
N THR A 354 -7.88 -21.72 43.72
CA THR A 354 -8.13 -20.69 44.73
C THR A 354 -8.33 -21.33 46.08
N THR A 355 -9.47 -21.08 46.76
CA THR A 355 -9.88 -21.78 48.00
C THR A 355 -10.30 -23.22 47.71
N SER A 356 -10.72 -23.54 46.51
CA SER A 356 -11.04 -24.86 45.94
C SER A 356 -10.37 -25.01 44.56
N ASP A 357 -10.30 -26.25 44.07
CA ASP A 357 -9.87 -26.56 42.72
C ASP A 357 -11.05 -26.54 41.75
N TRP A 358 -11.08 -25.51 40.92
CA TRP A 358 -12.14 -25.31 39.90
C TRP A 358 -11.68 -25.82 38.56
N GLU A 359 -12.56 -26.53 37.84
CA GLU A 359 -12.36 -26.91 36.44
C GLU A 359 -13.59 -26.51 35.61
N PHE A 360 -13.34 -25.85 34.48
CA PHE A 360 -14.35 -25.40 33.53
C PHE A 360 -14.11 -26.04 32.17
N ASN A 361 -15.10 -26.80 31.67
CA ASN A 361 -15.09 -27.39 30.34
C ASN A 361 -16.16 -26.69 29.49
N SER A 362 -15.74 -25.81 28.60
CA SER A 362 -16.65 -24.98 27.83
C SER A 362 -16.60 -25.33 26.35
N ARG A 363 -17.77 -25.57 25.76
CA ARG A 363 -17.95 -25.77 24.32
C ARG A 363 -18.84 -24.67 23.78
N ARG A 364 -18.32 -23.87 22.83
CA ARG A 364 -19.06 -22.73 22.29
C ARG A 364 -19.10 -22.77 20.77
N THR A 365 -20.24 -22.41 20.22
CA THR A 365 -20.40 -22.11 18.80
C THR A 365 -20.69 -20.61 18.66
N THR A 366 -19.95 -19.95 17.78
CA THR A 366 -20.12 -18.51 17.54
C THR A 366 -20.44 -18.27 16.08
N ASN A 367 -21.56 -17.62 15.81
CA ASN A 367 -21.89 -17.05 14.50
C ASN A 367 -21.78 -15.54 14.56
N ALA A 368 -21.11 -14.94 13.58
CA ALA A 368 -21.15 -13.51 13.42
C ALA A 368 -21.59 -13.13 12.01
N ASN A 369 -22.38 -12.08 11.93
CA ASN A 369 -22.78 -11.45 10.70
C ASN A 369 -22.28 -10.01 10.70
N SER A 370 -21.60 -9.60 9.63
CA SER A 370 -21.12 -8.23 9.47
C SER A 370 -21.26 -7.79 8.03
N GLY A 371 -21.63 -6.54 7.84
CA GLY A 371 -21.64 -5.87 6.56
C GLY A 371 -21.04 -4.49 6.70
N ASP A 372 -20.33 -4.06 5.70
CA ASP A 372 -19.74 -2.72 5.64
C ASP A 372 -19.85 -2.11 4.26
N ILE A 373 -19.93 -0.78 4.23
CA ILE A 373 -19.84 0.05 3.03
C ILE A 373 -18.69 1.04 3.20
N LEU A 374 -17.87 1.13 2.16
CA LEU A 374 -16.81 2.10 1.99
C LEU A 374 -17.17 3.06 0.87
N LEU A 375 -17.08 4.35 1.14
CA LEU A 375 -17.13 5.40 0.14
C LEU A 375 -15.82 6.20 0.22
N ASN A 376 -15.10 6.33 -0.89
CA ASN A 376 -13.84 7.05 -0.95
C ASN A 376 -13.85 7.95 -2.19
N THR A 377 -13.55 9.22 -2.03
CA THR A 377 -13.49 10.20 -3.13
C THR A 377 -12.38 11.20 -2.86
N GLY A 378 -11.89 11.79 -3.93
CA GLY A 378 -10.86 12.80 -3.79
C GLY A 378 -10.37 13.31 -5.13
N PHE A 379 -9.39 14.19 -5.03
CA PHE A 379 -8.72 14.73 -6.20
C PHE A 379 -7.21 14.85 -5.95
N ASN A 380 -6.47 14.89 -7.05
CA ASN A 380 -5.09 15.31 -7.12
C ASN A 380 -4.95 16.39 -8.19
N TYR A 381 -4.24 17.46 -7.88
CA TYR A 381 -3.97 18.55 -8.82
C TYR A 381 -2.46 18.75 -8.96
N GLU A 382 -1.95 18.54 -10.17
CA GLU A 382 -0.57 18.82 -10.54
C GLU A 382 -0.47 20.31 -10.90
N ILE A 383 -0.01 21.14 -9.93
CA ILE A 383 0.24 22.58 -10.15
C ILE A 383 1.32 22.74 -11.23
N SER A 384 2.33 21.86 -11.22
CA SER A 384 3.41 21.75 -12.19
C SER A 384 3.95 20.33 -12.22
N GLU A 385 4.91 20.03 -13.09
CA GLU A 385 5.60 18.73 -13.11
C GLU A 385 6.28 18.38 -11.77
N LYS A 386 6.60 19.40 -10.97
CA LYS A 386 7.32 19.28 -9.69
C LYS A 386 6.45 19.49 -8.46
N GLN A 387 5.23 19.95 -8.61
CA GLN A 387 4.37 20.31 -7.47
C GLN A 387 2.98 19.73 -7.64
N SER A 388 2.45 19.14 -6.60
CA SER A 388 1.10 18.59 -6.56
C SER A 388 0.48 18.74 -5.18
N LEU A 389 -0.81 18.92 -5.14
CA LEU A 389 -1.64 18.87 -3.95
C LEU A 389 -2.84 17.96 -4.19
N GLY A 390 -3.48 17.57 -3.14
CA GLY A 390 -4.72 16.79 -3.25
C GLY A 390 -5.41 16.62 -1.91
N MET A 391 -6.64 16.17 -2.00
CA MET A 391 -7.47 15.85 -0.84
C MET A 391 -8.22 14.56 -1.08
N ARG A 392 -8.35 13.74 -0.05
CA ARG A 392 -9.13 12.51 -0.04
C ARG A 392 -10.08 12.52 1.14
N TYR A 393 -11.33 12.18 0.89
CA TYR A 393 -12.33 11.91 1.89
C TYR A 393 -12.76 10.46 1.79
N GLU A 394 -12.71 9.76 2.92
CA GLU A 394 -13.13 8.37 3.06
C GLU A 394 -14.15 8.28 4.18
N THR A 395 -15.24 7.57 3.95
CA THR A 395 -16.22 7.29 4.98
C THR A 395 -16.66 5.85 4.92
N THR A 396 -16.84 5.24 6.09
CA THR A 396 -17.29 3.86 6.25
C THR A 396 -18.46 3.77 7.20
N ASN A 397 -19.35 2.83 6.95
CA ASN A 397 -20.43 2.49 7.88
C ASN A 397 -20.67 0.99 7.87
N ILE A 398 -21.22 0.47 8.92
CA ILE A 398 -21.75 -0.90 8.94
C ILE A 398 -23.15 -0.91 8.33
N ILE A 399 -23.45 -1.95 7.55
CA ILE A 399 -24.73 -2.15 6.87
C ILE A 399 -25.33 -3.49 7.25
N GLY A 400 -26.64 -3.60 7.17
CA GLY A 400 -27.37 -4.83 7.52
C GLY A 400 -27.39 -5.11 9.02
N ASN A 401 -27.67 -6.34 9.38
CA ASN A 401 -27.76 -6.78 10.78
C ASN A 401 -26.38 -7.28 11.24
N ASN A 402 -25.65 -6.42 11.97
CA ASN A 402 -24.31 -6.74 12.48
C ASN A 402 -24.42 -7.27 13.90
N TYR A 403 -24.19 -8.56 14.08
CA TYR A 403 -24.24 -9.23 15.38
C TYR A 403 -23.14 -10.30 15.51
N THR A 404 -22.87 -10.64 16.75
CA THR A 404 -22.13 -11.84 17.14
C THR A 404 -23.00 -12.59 18.13
N HIS A 405 -23.30 -13.85 17.88
CA HIS A 405 -24.06 -14.75 18.72
C HIS A 405 -23.19 -15.95 19.08
N SER A 406 -22.90 -16.12 20.34
CA SER A 406 -22.06 -17.19 20.87
C SER A 406 -22.91 -17.99 21.89
N TRP A 407 -23.12 -19.29 21.63
CA TRP A 407 -23.89 -20.16 22.50
C TRP A 407 -23.17 -21.48 22.71
N GLY A 408 -23.56 -22.19 23.78
CA GLY A 408 -22.96 -23.47 24.11
C GLY A 408 -23.28 -23.89 25.55
N ALA A 409 -22.41 -24.73 26.10
CA ALA A 409 -22.50 -25.18 27.46
C ALA A 409 -21.17 -25.12 28.18
N THR A 410 -21.19 -24.93 29.47
CA THR A 410 -20.04 -24.98 30.38
C THR A 410 -20.38 -25.92 31.56
N ASP A 411 -19.56 -26.95 31.69
CA ASP A 411 -19.59 -27.82 32.84
C ASP A 411 -18.57 -27.32 33.87
N VAL A 412 -18.96 -27.26 35.15
CA VAL A 412 -18.16 -26.72 36.26
C VAL A 412 -17.99 -27.77 37.33
N TRP A 413 -16.73 -28.05 37.67
CA TRP A 413 -16.36 -28.94 38.78
C TRP A 413 -15.67 -28.15 39.88
N GLU A 414 -15.95 -28.50 41.12
CA GLU A 414 -15.27 -28.04 42.32
C GLU A 414 -14.73 -29.24 43.03
N ASP A 415 -13.42 -29.29 43.31
CA ASP A 415 -12.72 -30.37 43.96
C ASP A 415 -13.01 -31.76 43.30
N GLY A 416 -13.07 -31.76 41.96
CA GLY A 416 -13.35 -32.98 41.17
C GLY A 416 -14.83 -33.42 41.13
N LYS A 417 -15.76 -32.71 41.77
CA LYS A 417 -17.20 -32.98 41.73
C LYS A 417 -17.92 -31.99 40.79
N LEU A 418 -18.71 -32.50 39.85
CA LEU A 418 -19.56 -31.67 39.01
C LEU A 418 -20.58 -30.93 39.89
N THR A 419 -20.47 -29.60 39.91
CA THR A 419 -21.32 -28.70 40.68
C THR A 419 -22.41 -28.04 39.85
N GLU A 420 -22.09 -27.74 38.59
CA GLU A 420 -23.01 -27.06 37.67
C GLU A 420 -22.74 -27.47 36.22
N SER A 421 -23.82 -27.55 35.41
CA SER A 421 -23.73 -27.66 33.94
C SER A 421 -24.72 -26.64 33.41
N MET A 422 -24.23 -25.57 32.83
CA MET A 422 -25.05 -24.44 32.42
C MET A 422 -24.97 -24.17 30.91
N GLY A 423 -26.11 -23.75 30.33
CA GLY A 423 -26.19 -23.19 29.01
C GLY A 423 -25.73 -21.74 29.01
N VAL A 424 -24.87 -21.39 28.07
CA VAL A 424 -24.38 -20.02 27.91
C VAL A 424 -24.84 -19.48 26.56
N ASP A 425 -25.46 -18.31 26.56
CA ASP A 425 -25.90 -17.59 25.36
C ASP A 425 -25.49 -16.12 25.46
N LEU A 426 -24.59 -15.69 24.58
CA LEU A 426 -24.04 -14.35 24.53
C LEU A 426 -24.33 -13.71 23.18
N PHE A 427 -25.21 -12.72 23.17
CA PHE A 427 -25.62 -11.98 21.98
C PHE A 427 -25.07 -10.55 22.01
N SER A 428 -24.35 -10.13 20.95
CA SER A 428 -23.80 -8.80 20.83
C SER A 428 -24.19 -8.18 19.49
N LYS A 429 -24.64 -6.93 19.51
CA LYS A 429 -25.07 -6.19 18.32
C LYS A 429 -24.31 -4.87 18.20
N ARG A 430 -23.90 -4.51 16.98
CA ARG A 430 -23.30 -3.20 16.67
C ARG A 430 -24.34 -2.31 15.98
N LYS A 431 -24.39 -1.04 16.41
CA LYS A 431 -25.25 -0.01 15.79
C LYS A 431 -24.51 0.69 14.64
N PRO A 432 -25.19 1.00 13.52
CA PRO A 432 -24.59 1.72 12.40
C PRO A 432 -24.18 3.15 12.77
N HIS A 433 -22.92 3.50 12.49
CA HIS A 433 -22.38 4.85 12.61
C HIS A 433 -21.39 5.12 11.49
N TRP A 434 -21.47 6.30 10.87
CA TRP A 434 -20.50 6.74 9.89
C TRP A 434 -19.17 7.13 10.58
N SER A 435 -18.08 6.59 10.06
CA SER A 435 -16.72 7.03 10.38
C SER A 435 -16.20 7.89 9.25
N HIS A 436 -15.49 8.96 9.56
CA HIS A 436 -15.02 9.94 8.57
C HIS A 436 -13.50 10.08 8.64
N SER A 437 -12.86 10.09 7.50
CA SER A 437 -11.42 10.32 7.36
C SER A 437 -11.17 11.33 6.25
N VAL A 438 -10.38 12.35 6.54
CA VAL A 438 -9.92 13.34 5.57
C VAL A 438 -8.40 13.34 5.59
N ASN A 439 -7.76 13.25 4.43
CA ASN A 439 -6.34 13.52 4.27
C ASN A 439 -6.16 14.61 3.22
N ALA A 440 -5.36 15.61 3.51
CA ALA A 440 -4.90 16.62 2.58
C ALA A 440 -3.37 16.59 2.50
N TYR A 441 -2.81 16.75 1.32
CA TYR A 441 -1.38 16.75 1.13
C TYR A 441 -0.88 17.83 0.17
N TYR A 442 0.37 18.21 0.36
CA TYR A 442 1.17 18.95 -0.60
C TYR A 442 2.52 18.24 -0.78
N ASN A 443 2.95 18.07 -2.04
CA ASN A 443 4.27 17.55 -2.36
C ASN A 443 4.91 18.42 -3.45
N GLY A 444 6.10 18.98 -3.18
CA GLY A 444 6.76 19.90 -4.08
C GLY A 444 8.28 19.74 -4.09
N ASP A 445 8.87 19.76 -5.31
CA ASP A 445 10.31 19.78 -5.50
C ASP A 445 10.79 21.24 -5.73
N PHE A 446 11.62 21.75 -4.85
CA PHE A 446 12.26 23.07 -4.88
C PHE A 446 13.75 22.92 -5.14
N GLY A 447 14.14 22.99 -6.40
CA GLY A 447 15.49 22.67 -6.82
C GLY A 447 15.82 21.19 -6.57
N LYS A 448 16.70 20.91 -5.62
CA LYS A 448 17.09 19.56 -5.22
C LYS A 448 16.41 19.09 -3.93
N TRP A 449 15.60 19.92 -3.31
CA TRP A 449 14.89 19.64 -2.07
C TRP A 449 13.43 19.31 -2.34
N ASN A 450 12.91 18.31 -1.67
CA ASN A 450 11.51 17.91 -1.68
C ASN A 450 10.85 18.29 -0.35
N ILE A 451 9.69 18.89 -0.41
CA ILE A 451 8.82 19.18 0.74
C ILE A 451 7.57 18.34 0.59
N ASN A 452 7.26 17.56 1.61
CA ASN A 452 6.06 16.74 1.69
C ASN A 452 5.31 17.06 2.97
N PHE A 453 4.09 17.57 2.84
CA PHE A 453 3.19 17.87 3.94
C PHE A 453 1.95 17.00 3.85
N ASN A 454 1.47 16.48 4.99
CA ASN A 454 0.20 15.78 5.14
C ASN A 454 -0.54 16.28 6.37
N GLY A 455 -1.85 16.46 6.25
CA GLY A 455 -2.76 16.74 7.34
C GLY A 455 -3.90 15.74 7.33
N ASP A 456 -4.20 15.13 8.49
CA ASP A 456 -5.22 14.11 8.66
C ASP A 456 -6.25 14.51 9.71
N PHE A 457 -7.50 14.24 9.42
CA PHE A 457 -8.59 14.22 10.38
C PHE A 457 -9.29 12.86 10.33
N TYR A 458 -9.57 12.28 11.49
CA TYR A 458 -10.32 11.05 11.62
C TYR A 458 -11.34 11.13 12.74
N ASN A 459 -12.58 10.73 12.43
CA ASN A 459 -13.66 10.60 13.40
C ASN A 459 -14.26 9.21 13.30
N LYS A 460 -14.46 8.54 14.43
CA LYS A 460 -15.09 7.23 14.52
C LYS A 460 -16.04 7.16 15.70
N VAL A 461 -17.21 6.63 15.48
CA VAL A 461 -18.17 6.26 16.52
C VAL A 461 -18.41 4.76 16.42
N SER A 462 -18.31 4.05 17.55
CA SER A 462 -18.64 2.63 17.66
C SER A 462 -19.59 2.44 18.84
N GLN A 463 -20.71 1.81 18.60
CA GLN A 463 -21.69 1.49 19.64
C GLN A 463 -22.05 0.01 19.57
N ARG A 464 -21.92 -0.68 20.71
CA ARG A 464 -22.17 -2.11 20.86
C ARG A 464 -23.05 -2.35 22.07
N SER A 465 -24.07 -3.15 21.93
CA SER A 465 -24.82 -3.73 23.04
C SER A 465 -24.50 -5.22 23.15
N GLN A 466 -24.52 -5.75 24.36
CA GLN A 466 -24.33 -7.17 24.65
C GLN A 466 -25.34 -7.62 25.70
N THR A 467 -25.90 -8.80 25.50
CA THR A 467 -26.81 -9.48 26.42
C THR A 467 -26.25 -10.87 26.68
N ALA A 468 -26.11 -11.23 27.94
CA ALA A 468 -25.69 -12.55 28.40
C ALA A 468 -26.85 -13.25 29.11
N ILE A 469 -27.11 -14.48 28.69
CA ILE A 469 -28.18 -15.33 29.24
C ILE A 469 -27.54 -16.66 29.65
N ASN A 470 -27.78 -17.10 30.87
CA ASN A 470 -27.38 -18.41 31.37
C ASN A 470 -28.66 -19.20 31.77
N ASP A 471 -28.76 -20.41 31.24
CA ASP A 471 -29.97 -21.30 31.46
C ASP A 471 -31.29 -20.57 31.24
N GLY A 472 -31.38 -19.69 30.27
CA GLY A 472 -32.56 -18.91 29.92
C GLY A 472 -32.85 -17.72 30.82
N GLN A 473 -31.99 -17.41 31.80
CA GLN A 473 -32.10 -16.23 32.66
C GLN A 473 -31.10 -15.14 32.25
N LEU A 474 -31.57 -13.87 32.30
CA LEU A 474 -30.73 -12.71 32.01
C LEU A 474 -29.69 -12.53 33.12
N ASP A 475 -28.42 -12.60 32.78
CA ASP A 475 -27.32 -12.49 33.73
C ASP A 475 -26.68 -11.09 33.68
N ALA A 476 -26.43 -10.56 32.47
CA ALA A 476 -25.84 -9.25 32.29
C ALA A 476 -26.29 -8.59 30.99
N GLU A 477 -26.44 -7.28 31.03
CA GLU A 477 -26.57 -6.43 29.86
C GLU A 477 -25.53 -5.34 29.90
N SER A 478 -24.90 -5.03 28.75
CA SER A 478 -23.98 -3.93 28.65
C SER A 478 -24.15 -3.15 27.34
N GLU A 479 -23.86 -1.87 27.41
CA GLU A 479 -23.74 -0.99 26.25
C GLU A 479 -22.43 -0.22 26.30
N SER A 480 -21.66 -0.27 25.23
CA SER A 480 -20.43 0.49 25.05
C SER A 480 -20.58 1.45 23.89
N LYS A 481 -20.30 2.73 24.12
CA LYS A 481 -20.26 3.77 23.09
C LYS A 481 -18.94 4.50 23.11
N VAL A 482 -18.15 4.26 22.07
CA VAL A 482 -16.82 4.86 21.90
C VAL A 482 -16.87 5.93 20.83
N ARG A 483 -16.39 7.13 21.14
CA ARG A 483 -16.21 8.24 20.20
C ARG A 483 -14.75 8.61 20.17
N SER A 484 -14.15 8.65 18.96
CA SER A 484 -12.74 8.96 18.78
C SER A 484 -12.56 10.04 17.71
N ASN A 485 -11.76 11.06 18.02
CA ASN A 485 -11.31 12.06 17.08
C ASN A 485 -9.79 12.08 17.07
N LEU A 486 -9.20 12.14 15.88
CA LEU A 486 -7.76 12.28 15.68
C LEU A 486 -7.49 13.41 14.70
N TYR A 487 -6.56 14.28 15.07
CA TYR A 487 -5.97 15.31 14.21
C TYR A 487 -4.48 15.06 14.12
N ALA A 488 -3.93 15.10 12.93
CA ALA A 488 -2.51 14.88 12.75
C ALA A 488 -1.94 15.74 11.63
N ALA A 489 -0.70 16.15 11.79
CA ALA A 489 0.08 16.85 10.77
C ALA A 489 1.48 16.28 10.69
N LYS A 490 2.02 16.20 9.49
CA LYS A 490 3.38 15.70 9.24
C LYS A 490 4.05 16.51 8.15
N LEU A 491 5.26 16.99 8.41
CA LEU A 491 6.12 17.68 7.46
C LEU A 491 7.42 16.91 7.32
N VAL A 492 7.79 16.60 6.08
CA VAL A 492 9.09 15.98 5.74
C VAL A 492 9.78 16.83 4.69
N VAL A 493 11.00 17.24 4.99
CA VAL A 493 11.90 17.92 4.05
C VAL A 493 13.07 17.00 3.74
N SER A 494 13.35 16.74 2.47
CA SER A 494 14.45 15.87 2.08
C SER A 494 15.20 16.41 0.87
N GLY A 495 16.53 16.25 0.88
CA GLY A 495 17.38 16.72 -0.20
C GLY A 495 18.80 16.17 -0.10
N PRO A 496 19.65 16.44 -1.10
CA PRO A 496 21.04 16.06 -1.07
C PRO A 496 21.80 16.95 -0.09
N LEU A 497 22.67 16.33 0.72
CA LEU A 497 23.65 17.01 1.55
C LEU A 497 24.98 16.27 1.36
N TRP A 498 26.06 16.96 0.94
CA TRP A 498 27.35 16.38 0.57
C TRP A 498 27.17 15.21 -0.43
N LYS A 499 27.65 14.02 -0.09
CA LYS A 499 27.56 12.80 -0.91
C LYS A 499 26.35 11.94 -0.55
N GLY A 500 25.47 12.41 0.35
CA GLY A 500 24.32 11.67 0.87
C GLY A 500 23.01 12.40 0.69
N ARG A 501 21.99 11.86 1.34
CA ARG A 501 20.64 12.40 1.40
C ARG A 501 20.23 12.66 2.85
N LEU A 502 19.90 13.90 3.14
CA LEU A 502 19.32 14.32 4.41
C LEU A 502 17.80 14.35 4.33
N SER A 503 17.13 13.86 5.38
CA SER A 503 15.70 14.07 5.59
C SER A 503 15.47 14.50 7.04
N PHE A 504 14.61 15.49 7.24
CA PHE A 504 14.21 15.95 8.56
C PHE A 504 12.74 16.42 8.54
N GLY A 505 12.15 16.50 9.71
CA GLY A 505 10.76 16.92 9.78
C GLY A 505 10.13 16.80 11.16
N THR A 506 8.81 17.05 11.19
CA THR A 506 7.98 16.97 12.40
C THR A 506 6.72 16.16 12.13
N GLU A 507 6.16 15.59 13.19
CA GLU A 507 4.86 14.92 13.17
C GLU A 507 4.15 15.19 14.50
N GLU A 508 2.90 15.67 14.41
CA GLU A 508 2.07 16.04 15.55
C GLU A 508 0.75 15.30 15.47
N MET A 509 0.29 14.74 16.59
CA MET A 509 -0.95 13.97 16.67
C MET A 509 -1.71 14.32 17.95
N PHE A 510 -3.01 14.56 17.83
CA PHE A 510 -3.93 14.82 18.93
C PHE A 510 -5.10 13.86 18.86
N THR A 511 -5.23 13.04 19.89
CA THR A 511 -6.32 12.07 20.03
C THR A 511 -7.24 12.48 21.17
N ASN A 512 -8.53 12.42 20.91
CA ASN A 512 -9.58 12.59 21.90
C ASN A 512 -10.53 11.41 21.81
N ARG A 513 -10.51 10.51 22.81
CA ARG A 513 -11.33 9.30 22.85
C ARG A 513 -12.13 9.25 24.13
N ARG A 514 -13.46 9.12 23.99
CA ARG A 514 -14.40 8.91 25.09
C ARG A 514 -15.04 7.53 24.93
N ASN A 515 -15.09 6.77 26.03
CA ASN A 515 -15.77 5.49 26.14
C ASN A 515 -16.82 5.59 27.26
N ASP A 516 -18.08 5.52 26.89
CA ASP A 516 -19.22 5.43 27.79
C ASP A 516 -19.62 3.94 27.84
N PHE A 517 -19.35 3.27 28.97
CA PHE A 517 -19.69 1.87 29.20
C PHE A 517 -20.67 1.77 30.36
N THR A 518 -21.84 1.26 30.08
CA THR A 518 -22.91 0.98 31.06
C THR A 518 -23.23 -0.48 31.09
N GLN A 519 -23.52 -0.99 32.25
CA GLN A 519 -23.93 -2.39 32.43
C GLN A 519 -24.84 -2.60 33.61
N SER A 520 -25.65 -3.68 33.56
CA SER A 520 -26.48 -4.14 34.65
C SER A 520 -26.09 -5.57 35.02
N GLY A 521 -26.22 -5.90 36.25
CA GLY A 521 -26.18 -7.27 36.78
C GLY A 521 -24.91 -7.59 37.58
N PHE A 522 -23.68 -7.00 37.30
CA PHE A 522 -22.50 -7.50 37.99
C PHE A 522 -21.37 -6.48 38.32
N SER A 523 -21.24 -5.38 37.62
CA SER A 523 -20.21 -4.38 37.94
C SER A 523 -20.66 -2.94 37.69
N ALA A 524 -19.87 -1.97 38.12
CA ALA A 524 -20.22 -0.55 37.98
C ALA A 524 -19.97 -0.04 36.55
N ASP A 525 -20.74 1.00 36.17
CA ASP A 525 -20.54 1.76 34.95
C ASP A 525 -19.17 2.41 34.92
N ALA A 526 -18.51 2.41 33.73
CA ALA A 526 -17.21 3.03 33.49
C ALA A 526 -17.32 4.12 32.41
N PHE A 527 -16.85 5.31 32.73
CA PHE A 527 -16.83 6.47 31.84
C PHE A 527 -15.41 7.01 31.71
N ASN A 528 -14.73 6.58 30.65
CA ASN A 528 -13.33 6.94 30.44
C ASN A 528 -13.20 7.97 29.32
N HIS A 529 -12.33 8.98 29.57
CA HIS A 529 -11.99 9.97 28.57
C HIS A 529 -10.46 10.09 28.47
N ILE A 530 -9.90 9.81 27.32
CA ILE A 530 -8.46 9.86 27.05
C ILE A 530 -8.16 10.98 26.06
N ARG A 531 -7.31 11.91 26.47
CA ARG A 531 -6.69 12.92 25.58
C ARG A 531 -5.21 12.62 25.47
N GLN A 532 -4.73 12.43 24.27
CA GLN A 532 -3.32 12.14 24.03
C GLN A 532 -2.75 13.10 23.00
N SER A 533 -1.59 13.67 23.31
CA SER A 533 -0.80 14.52 22.42
C SER A 533 0.54 13.88 22.19
N ILE A 534 0.96 13.77 20.93
CA ILE A 534 2.27 13.26 20.54
C ILE A 534 2.92 14.30 19.64
N TYR A 535 4.12 14.75 20.01
CA TYR A 535 4.96 15.65 19.23
C TYR A 535 6.25 14.93 18.91
N ALA A 536 6.60 14.85 17.64
CA ALA A 536 7.83 14.19 17.19
C ALA A 536 8.63 15.07 16.25
N GLY A 537 9.94 15.11 16.45
CA GLY A 537 10.91 15.66 15.52
C GLY A 537 11.90 14.59 15.10
N PHE A 538 12.33 14.57 13.84
CA PHE A 538 13.26 13.57 13.36
C PHE A 538 14.27 14.13 12.36
N LEU A 539 15.42 13.45 12.33
CA LEU A 539 16.53 13.69 11.41
C LEU A 539 17.08 12.35 10.96
N GLU A 540 17.33 12.17 9.67
CA GLU A 540 17.99 10.98 9.14
C GLU A 540 18.93 11.34 7.98
N TYR A 541 20.03 10.60 7.86
CA TYR A 541 21.02 10.77 6.82
C TYR A 541 21.44 9.44 6.22
N TYR A 542 21.39 9.34 4.90
CA TYR A 542 21.88 8.18 4.14
C TYR A 542 23.07 8.59 3.29
N LEU A 543 24.13 7.78 3.32
CA LEU A 543 25.38 8.01 2.60
C LEU A 543 25.79 6.75 1.85
N ASN A 544 26.11 6.89 0.57
CA ASN A 544 26.58 5.80 -0.27
C ASN A 544 28.01 6.10 -0.75
N ILE A 545 28.96 5.22 -0.42
CA ILE A 545 30.39 5.35 -0.80
C ILE A 545 30.85 4.02 -1.39
N GLY A 546 31.15 4.00 -2.70
CA GLY A 546 31.52 2.76 -3.38
C GLY A 546 30.42 1.70 -3.25
N HIS A 547 30.75 0.56 -2.64
CA HIS A 547 29.82 -0.55 -2.39
C HIS A 547 29.16 -0.48 -1.01
N MET A 548 29.53 0.49 -0.18
CA MET A 548 29.03 0.64 1.18
C MET A 548 27.88 1.64 1.23
N ASN A 549 26.89 1.31 2.02
CA ASN A 549 25.70 2.12 2.30
C ASN A 549 25.59 2.33 3.82
N TYR A 550 25.50 3.57 4.25
CA TYR A 550 25.36 3.95 5.65
C TYR A 550 24.06 4.69 5.86
N GLY A 551 23.35 4.40 6.92
CA GLY A 551 22.15 5.11 7.33
C GLY A 551 22.17 5.37 8.81
N VAL A 552 21.92 6.60 9.23
CA VAL A 552 21.77 6.98 10.65
C VAL A 552 20.60 7.92 10.79
N GLY A 553 19.93 7.88 11.93
CA GLY A 553 18.87 8.81 12.22
C GLY A 553 18.42 8.76 13.67
N LEU A 554 17.74 9.80 14.06
CA LEU A 554 17.23 10.00 15.40
C LEU A 554 15.84 10.63 15.34
N ARG A 555 14.89 10.07 16.08
CA ARG A 555 13.58 10.63 16.32
C ARG A 555 13.45 10.93 17.80
N TYR A 556 13.06 12.14 18.15
CA TYR A 556 12.61 12.50 19.48
C TYR A 556 11.09 12.52 19.51
N GLU A 557 10.49 11.94 20.54
CA GLU A 557 9.05 11.86 20.69
C GLU A 557 8.65 12.22 22.12
N TYR A 558 7.81 13.25 22.25
CA TYR A 558 7.15 13.61 23.48
C TYR A 558 5.68 13.21 23.38
N GLN A 559 5.24 12.33 24.29
CA GLN A 559 3.86 11.85 24.41
C GLN A 559 3.32 12.23 25.77
N LYS A 560 2.17 12.91 25.79
CA LYS A 560 1.41 13.23 27.01
C LYS A 560 0.03 12.59 26.91
N THR A 561 -0.39 11.91 27.96
CA THR A 561 -1.72 11.30 28.09
C THR A 561 -2.40 11.90 29.30
N ASP A 562 -3.63 12.40 29.16
CA ASP A 562 -4.52 12.78 30.24
C ASP A 562 -5.68 11.78 30.26
N TYR A 563 -5.78 10.99 31.32
CA TYR A 563 -6.81 9.98 31.54
C TYR A 563 -7.81 10.45 32.58
N TYR A 564 -9.08 10.48 32.22
CA TYR A 564 -10.17 10.86 33.09
C TYR A 564 -11.10 9.66 33.29
N GLU A 565 -11.48 9.44 34.56
CA GLU A 565 -12.57 8.52 34.96
C GLU A 565 -13.70 9.36 35.54
N LYS A 566 -14.91 9.24 34.98
CA LYS A 566 -16.09 10.04 35.36
C LYS A 566 -15.78 11.55 35.38
N ASP A 567 -15.06 12.03 34.33
CA ASP A 567 -14.58 13.42 34.17
C ASP A 567 -13.58 13.91 35.24
N VAL A 568 -13.08 13.03 36.13
CA VAL A 568 -12.02 13.33 37.09
C VAL A 568 -10.68 12.85 36.56
N LEU A 569 -9.67 13.74 36.50
CA LEU A 569 -8.32 13.39 36.03
C LEU A 569 -7.65 12.41 37.02
N GLN A 570 -7.21 11.28 36.49
CA GLN A 570 -6.48 10.27 37.24
C GLN A 570 -4.98 10.48 37.03
N ALA A 571 -4.28 11.03 38.01
CA ALA A 571 -2.89 11.44 37.88
C ALA A 571 -1.94 10.27 37.59
N GLU A 572 -2.13 9.12 38.22
CA GLU A 572 -1.30 7.93 38.05
C GLU A 572 -1.42 7.32 36.66
N GLN A 573 -2.62 7.43 36.04
CA GLN A 573 -2.92 6.94 34.69
C GLN A 573 -2.69 8.00 33.59
N SER A 574 -2.13 9.18 33.97
CA SER A 574 -1.88 10.30 33.08
C SER A 574 -0.36 10.55 32.88
N PRO A 575 0.37 9.57 32.33
CA PRO A 575 1.81 9.68 32.18
C PRO A 575 2.24 10.60 31.04
N SER A 576 3.47 11.08 31.13
CA SER A 576 4.19 11.69 30.02
C SER A 576 5.50 10.97 29.76
N TYR A 577 5.81 10.77 28.47
CA TYR A 577 7.01 10.06 28.03
C TYR A 577 7.84 10.94 27.11
N ARG A 578 9.17 10.85 27.25
CA ARG A 578 10.17 11.54 26.41
C ARG A 578 11.14 10.49 25.92
N ASP A 579 11.09 10.18 24.62
CA ASP A 579 11.82 9.07 24.06
C ASP A 579 12.73 9.50 22.91
N TRP A 580 13.99 9.07 22.97
CA TRP A 580 14.93 9.15 21.88
C TRP A 580 14.94 7.81 21.16
N ILE A 581 14.65 7.81 19.88
CA ILE A 581 14.43 6.64 19.04
C ILE A 581 15.47 6.63 17.93
N PRO A 582 16.68 6.10 18.21
CA PRO A 582 17.77 5.99 17.23
C PRO A 582 17.55 4.85 16.24
N PHE A 583 18.10 5.04 15.04
CA PHE A 583 18.37 3.94 14.12
C PHE A 583 19.76 4.09 13.48
N ALA A 584 20.38 2.96 13.12
CA ALA A 584 21.61 2.90 12.38
C ALA A 584 21.60 1.69 11.44
N SER A 585 22.20 1.83 10.27
CA SER A 585 22.36 0.74 9.31
C SER A 585 23.67 0.85 8.56
N ILE A 586 24.27 -0.30 8.28
CA ILE A 586 25.42 -0.44 7.39
C ILE A 586 25.10 -1.55 6.39
N GLY A 587 25.35 -1.30 5.11
CA GLY A 587 25.11 -2.29 4.07
C GLY A 587 26.24 -2.34 3.06
N TYR A 588 26.40 -3.50 2.45
CA TYR A 588 27.32 -3.77 1.36
C TYR A 588 26.51 -4.28 0.15
N SER A 589 26.75 -3.68 -1.03
CA SER A 589 26.08 -4.10 -2.27
C SER A 589 27.11 -4.14 -3.40
N LYS A 590 27.37 -5.34 -3.91
CA LYS A 590 28.24 -5.56 -5.06
C LYS A 590 27.73 -6.74 -5.88
N ASP A 591 27.58 -6.55 -7.17
CA ASP A 591 27.08 -7.55 -8.12
C ASP A 591 25.73 -8.15 -7.66
N ASN A 592 25.71 -9.43 -7.29
CA ASN A 592 24.51 -10.12 -6.80
C ASN A 592 24.49 -10.27 -5.27
N LEU A 593 25.52 -9.80 -4.55
CA LEU A 593 25.62 -9.90 -3.10
C LEU A 593 25.19 -8.59 -2.45
N ASN A 594 24.19 -8.68 -1.60
CA ASN A 594 23.71 -7.59 -0.76
C ASN A 594 23.66 -8.06 0.68
N LEU A 595 24.28 -7.32 1.58
CA LEU A 595 24.30 -7.56 3.02
C LEU A 595 23.94 -6.27 3.72
N ALA A 596 23.17 -6.36 4.81
CA ALA A 596 22.84 -5.23 5.65
C ALA A 596 22.76 -5.64 7.11
N PHE A 597 23.45 -4.90 7.97
CA PHE A 597 23.26 -4.94 9.41
C PHE A 597 22.59 -3.66 9.87
N SER A 598 21.63 -3.77 10.79
CA SER A 598 20.87 -2.61 11.24
C SER A 598 20.39 -2.76 12.69
N TYR A 599 20.33 -1.62 13.35
CA TYR A 599 19.78 -1.44 14.68
C TYR A 599 18.68 -0.39 14.66
N ARG A 600 17.60 -0.61 15.40
CA ARG A 600 16.55 0.38 15.67
C ARG A 600 15.89 0.16 17.02
N LEU A 601 15.59 1.25 17.71
CA LEU A 601 14.63 1.26 18.81
C LEU A 601 13.22 1.47 18.24
N ASN A 602 12.30 0.57 18.57
CA ASN A 602 10.87 0.71 18.27
C ASN A 602 10.11 0.97 19.57
N LYS A 603 9.02 1.76 19.50
CA LYS A 603 8.13 2.04 20.61
C LYS A 603 6.69 1.69 20.22
N TYR A 604 6.04 0.89 21.04
CA TYR A 604 4.66 0.47 20.84
C TYR A 604 3.82 0.92 22.01
N SER A 605 2.94 1.88 21.80
CA SER A 605 1.95 2.26 22.81
C SER A 605 0.80 1.24 22.81
N PRO A 606 0.25 0.88 23.98
CA PRO A 606 -0.90 0.00 24.08
C PRO A 606 -2.09 0.56 23.27
N ILE A 607 -2.88 -0.30 22.65
CA ILE A 607 -4.14 0.14 22.02
C ILE A 607 -5.13 0.56 23.11
N TYR A 608 -6.01 1.49 22.79
CA TYR A 608 -6.87 2.11 23.81
C TYR A 608 -7.80 1.16 24.54
N VAL A 609 -8.20 0.06 23.89
CA VAL A 609 -9.01 -0.98 24.52
C VAL A 609 -8.26 -1.73 25.63
N MET A 610 -6.92 -1.79 25.55
CA MET A 610 -6.09 -2.38 26.62
C MET A 610 -5.95 -1.46 27.84
N LEU A 611 -6.22 -0.16 27.68
CA LEU A 611 -6.12 0.86 28.73
C LEU A 611 -7.46 1.13 29.43
N GLN A 612 -8.54 0.43 29.10
CA GLN A 612 -9.84 0.65 29.72
C GLN A 612 -9.92 -0.02 31.09
N SER A 613 -10.63 0.63 32.02
CA SER A 613 -10.91 0.11 33.37
C SER A 613 -12.19 -0.71 33.46
N SER A 614 -13.03 -0.71 32.41
CA SER A 614 -14.28 -1.45 32.40
C SER A 614 -14.06 -2.95 32.50
N ILE A 615 -14.95 -3.64 33.17
CA ILE A 615 -14.98 -5.11 33.28
C ILE A 615 -16.09 -5.62 32.37
N ASP A 616 -15.70 -6.29 31.28
CA ASP A 616 -16.63 -6.92 30.35
C ASP A 616 -17.01 -8.34 30.84
N TYR A 617 -18.29 -8.67 30.80
CA TYR A 617 -18.80 -9.98 31.14
C TYR A 617 -18.65 -10.96 29.96
N GLU A 618 -17.93 -12.04 30.16
CA GLU A 618 -17.80 -13.14 29.17
C GLU A 618 -18.63 -14.37 29.56
N SER A 619 -18.73 -14.65 30.86
CA SER A 619 -19.62 -15.66 31.48
C SER A 619 -19.68 -15.44 32.98
N LYS A 620 -20.53 -16.19 33.68
CA LYS A 620 -20.59 -16.27 35.17
C LYS A 620 -19.20 -16.50 35.80
N TYR A 621 -18.30 -17.19 35.11
CA TYR A 621 -17.00 -17.62 35.61
C TYR A 621 -15.81 -16.95 34.91
N GLU A 622 -16.03 -16.06 33.95
CA GLU A 622 -14.95 -15.40 33.21
C GLU A 622 -15.30 -13.93 32.94
N TYR A 623 -14.43 -13.04 33.42
CA TYR A 623 -14.49 -11.61 33.20
C TYR A 623 -13.27 -11.14 32.41
N LYS A 624 -13.39 -9.99 31.73
CA LYS A 624 -12.32 -9.40 30.96
C LYS A 624 -12.17 -7.92 31.24
N SER A 625 -10.92 -7.46 31.41
CA SER A 625 -10.60 -6.05 31.63
C SER A 625 -9.31 -5.65 30.90
N GLY A 626 -9.12 -4.35 30.72
CA GLY A 626 -7.80 -3.80 30.38
C GLY A 626 -7.00 -3.48 31.63
N ASP A 627 -5.87 -2.74 31.43
CA ASP A 627 -5.05 -2.16 32.49
C ASP A 627 -4.61 -0.75 32.09
N PRO A 628 -5.14 0.32 32.73
CA PRO A 628 -4.80 1.69 32.40
C PRO A 628 -3.36 2.10 32.79
N HIS A 629 -2.64 1.26 33.54
CA HIS A 629 -1.25 1.50 33.96
C HIS A 629 -0.19 0.98 32.98
N LEU A 630 -0.61 0.33 31.88
CA LEU A 630 0.31 -0.18 30.87
C LEU A 630 1.19 0.93 30.28
N LYS A 631 2.50 0.68 30.28
CA LYS A 631 3.50 1.56 29.67
C LYS A 631 3.73 1.24 28.19
N PRO A 632 4.22 2.21 27.40
CA PRO A 632 4.68 1.90 26.05
C PRO A 632 5.85 0.89 26.07
N GLN A 633 5.70 -0.18 25.34
CA GLN A 633 6.75 -1.17 25.13
C GLN A 633 7.88 -0.58 24.28
N LYS A 634 9.14 -0.84 24.65
CA LYS A 634 10.35 -0.47 23.90
C LYS A 634 11.07 -1.71 23.41
N GLN A 635 11.40 -1.74 22.14
CA GLN A 635 12.06 -2.91 21.53
C GLN A 635 13.36 -2.48 20.82
N HIS A 636 14.48 -2.93 21.32
CA HIS A 636 15.78 -2.83 20.67
C HIS A 636 15.91 -3.97 19.66
N SER A 637 15.99 -3.64 18.39
CA SER A 637 16.01 -4.62 17.30
C SER A 637 17.33 -4.59 16.56
N PHE A 638 18.02 -5.72 16.50
CA PHE A 638 19.24 -5.95 15.73
C PHE A 638 18.92 -6.91 14.60
N ASN A 639 19.31 -6.59 13.36
CA ASN A 639 18.99 -7.40 12.20
C ASN A 639 20.19 -7.52 11.28
N LEU A 640 20.45 -8.74 10.82
CA LEU A 640 21.37 -9.07 9.75
C LEU A 640 20.55 -9.63 8.59
N SER A 641 20.58 -8.98 7.44
CA SER A 641 19.85 -9.38 6.23
C SER A 641 20.81 -9.57 5.09
N GLY A 642 20.58 -10.57 4.26
CA GLY A 642 21.40 -10.82 3.10
C GLY A 642 20.63 -11.42 1.93
N ASN A 643 21.05 -11.05 0.71
CA ASN A 643 20.54 -11.64 -0.52
C ASN A 643 21.72 -11.96 -1.46
N TYR A 644 21.71 -13.15 -2.00
CA TYR A 644 22.63 -13.58 -3.06
C TYR A 644 21.85 -14.35 -4.13
N LYS A 645 21.68 -13.73 -5.29
CA LYS A 645 20.86 -14.34 -6.38
C LYS A 645 19.47 -14.73 -5.87
N TRP A 646 19.16 -16.03 -5.84
CA TRP A 646 17.89 -16.61 -5.42
C TRP A 646 17.84 -16.98 -3.93
N LEU A 647 18.92 -16.76 -3.20
CA LEU A 647 19.01 -17.03 -1.77
C LEU A 647 18.84 -15.71 -1.01
N SER A 648 17.96 -15.68 -0.01
CA SER A 648 17.85 -14.60 0.96
C SER A 648 17.90 -15.18 2.37
N PHE A 649 18.53 -14.48 3.29
CA PHE A 649 18.53 -14.85 4.69
C PHE A 649 18.35 -13.61 5.57
N MET A 650 17.82 -13.84 6.77
CA MET A 650 17.73 -12.83 7.82
C MET A 650 17.91 -13.49 9.17
N ALA A 651 18.67 -12.86 10.06
CA ALA A 651 18.75 -13.19 11.47
C ALA A 651 18.44 -11.94 12.28
N TYR A 652 17.75 -12.11 13.42
CA TYR A 652 17.37 -10.99 14.26
C TYR A 652 17.45 -11.34 15.73
N TYR A 653 17.70 -10.30 16.54
CA TYR A 653 17.60 -10.32 17.98
C TYR A 653 16.83 -9.08 18.44
N ASN A 654 15.78 -9.29 19.24
CA ASN A 654 14.96 -8.25 19.83
C ASN A 654 15.04 -8.33 21.35
N TYR A 655 15.46 -7.24 22.00
CA TYR A 655 15.38 -7.04 23.43
C TYR A 655 14.23 -6.10 23.71
N VAL A 656 13.26 -6.56 24.49
CA VAL A 656 11.98 -5.89 24.70
C VAL A 656 11.84 -5.49 26.17
N LEU A 657 11.52 -4.24 26.41
CA LEU A 657 11.23 -3.65 27.71
C LEU A 657 9.74 -3.32 27.80
N ASP A 658 9.16 -3.51 28.99
CA ASP A 658 7.74 -3.25 29.29
C ASP A 658 6.80 -3.93 28.27
N MET A 659 7.07 -5.19 27.88
CA MET A 659 6.20 -5.95 26.99
C MET A 659 4.86 -6.19 27.67
N TYR A 660 3.76 -5.84 27.03
CA TYR A 660 2.43 -6.17 27.53
C TYR A 660 1.90 -7.45 26.90
N MET A 661 1.26 -8.27 27.74
CA MET A 661 0.69 -9.57 27.36
C MET A 661 -0.65 -9.80 28.04
N THR A 662 -1.43 -10.74 27.51
CA THR A 662 -2.65 -11.22 28.18
C THR A 662 -2.28 -12.02 29.40
N TRP A 663 -2.94 -11.75 30.53
CA TRP A 663 -2.72 -12.38 31.81
C TRP A 663 -4.04 -12.95 32.36
N TYR A 664 -3.99 -14.20 32.81
CA TYR A 664 -5.10 -14.88 33.46
C TYR A 664 -4.80 -15.00 34.95
N LYS A 665 -5.74 -14.57 35.80
CA LYS A 665 -5.62 -14.64 37.24
C LYS A 665 -7.01 -14.76 37.90
N PRO A 666 -7.10 -15.19 39.19
CA PRO A 666 -8.35 -15.05 39.95
C PRO A 666 -8.84 -13.60 39.93
N TYR A 667 -10.16 -13.42 39.79
CA TYR A 667 -10.78 -12.08 39.87
C TYR A 667 -10.78 -11.54 41.31
N ASP A 668 -11.32 -12.34 42.23
CA ASP A 668 -11.36 -12.07 43.68
C ASP A 668 -11.39 -13.43 44.40
N GLU A 669 -10.24 -13.79 45.00
CA GLU A 669 -10.07 -15.10 45.65
C GLU A 669 -10.98 -15.33 46.86
N VAL A 670 -11.50 -14.26 47.47
CA VAL A 670 -12.31 -14.32 48.69
C VAL A 670 -13.80 -14.29 48.35
N ASN A 671 -14.27 -13.33 47.54
CA ASN A 671 -15.68 -13.14 47.31
C ASN A 671 -16.18 -13.85 46.03
N HIS A 672 -15.25 -14.09 45.08
CA HIS A 672 -15.58 -14.73 43.79
C HIS A 672 -14.49 -15.77 43.41
N PRO A 673 -14.26 -16.82 44.26
CA PRO A 673 -13.14 -17.76 44.10
C PRO A 673 -13.18 -18.56 42.79
N SER A 674 -14.36 -18.72 42.19
CA SER A 674 -14.57 -19.43 40.93
C SER A 674 -14.43 -18.57 39.67
N VAL A 675 -14.11 -17.26 39.81
CA VAL A 675 -14.12 -16.33 38.67
C VAL A 675 -12.71 -16.04 38.17
N LEU A 676 -12.46 -16.34 36.91
CA LEU A 676 -11.21 -16.02 36.21
C LEU A 676 -11.29 -14.62 35.61
N LEU A 677 -10.28 -13.81 35.80
CA LEU A 677 -10.09 -12.53 35.12
C LEU A 677 -9.03 -12.66 34.02
N GLN A 678 -9.43 -12.38 32.78
CA GLN A 678 -8.54 -12.12 31.68
C GLN A 678 -8.21 -10.63 31.64
N THR A 679 -6.96 -10.25 31.86
CA THR A 679 -6.51 -8.87 31.85
C THR A 679 -5.19 -8.72 31.12
N MET A 680 -4.56 -7.57 31.24
CA MET A 680 -3.24 -7.28 30.69
C MET A 680 -2.21 -7.18 31.81
N ALA A 681 -0.97 -7.62 31.52
CA ALA A 681 0.17 -7.39 32.39
C ALA A 681 1.36 -6.84 31.63
N SER A 682 2.22 -6.12 32.31
CA SER A 682 3.52 -5.66 31.78
C SER A 682 4.62 -6.61 32.22
N VAL A 683 5.42 -7.09 31.26
CA VAL A 683 6.61 -7.92 31.49
C VAL A 683 7.84 -7.01 31.42
N PRO A 684 8.67 -6.92 32.48
CA PRO A 684 9.77 -5.95 32.55
C PRO A 684 10.77 -6.07 31.39
N HIS A 685 11.14 -7.29 31.03
CA HIS A 685 12.01 -7.57 29.89
C HIS A 685 11.75 -8.94 29.29
N SER A 686 11.93 -8.99 27.97
CA SER A 686 11.83 -10.22 27.16
C SER A 686 12.89 -10.19 26.08
N TYR A 687 13.28 -11.33 25.56
CA TYR A 687 14.14 -11.40 24.39
C TYR A 687 13.61 -12.43 23.39
N HIS A 688 13.63 -12.02 22.10
CA HIS A 688 13.17 -12.85 21.00
C HIS A 688 14.25 -12.88 19.93
N CYS A 689 14.61 -14.04 19.46
CA CYS A 689 15.56 -14.19 18.36
C CYS A 689 15.06 -15.19 17.34
N GLY A 690 15.59 -15.09 16.13
CA GLY A 690 15.25 -16.01 15.08
C GLY A 690 16.10 -15.83 13.85
N ALA A 691 15.97 -16.80 12.96
CA ALA A 691 16.62 -16.76 11.67
C ALA A 691 15.72 -17.39 10.61
N ASN A 692 15.93 -17.00 9.37
CA ASN A 692 15.25 -17.61 8.23
C ASN A 692 16.18 -17.68 7.01
N ILE A 693 15.93 -18.69 6.20
CA ILE A 693 16.55 -18.87 4.89
C ILE A 693 15.44 -19.06 3.87
N ARG A 694 15.50 -18.32 2.79
CA ARG A 694 14.56 -18.39 1.67
C ARG A 694 15.30 -18.73 0.39
N VAL A 695 14.79 -19.73 -0.33
CA VAL A 695 15.28 -20.23 -1.60
C VAL A 695 14.20 -20.06 -2.65
N ALA A 696 14.44 -19.19 -3.66
CA ALA A 696 13.44 -18.85 -4.68
C ALA A 696 14.05 -18.91 -6.10
N PRO A 697 14.45 -20.07 -6.62
CA PRO A 697 14.95 -20.24 -7.99
C PRO A 697 13.84 -20.12 -9.03
N SER A 698 14.18 -20.13 -10.32
CA SER A 698 13.24 -20.16 -11.43
C SER A 698 13.62 -21.27 -12.42
N PHE A 699 12.66 -22.11 -12.80
CA PHE A 699 12.84 -23.25 -13.71
C PHE A 699 11.76 -23.19 -14.82
N GLY A 700 12.06 -22.45 -15.88
CA GLY A 700 11.14 -22.29 -17.02
C GLY A 700 9.78 -21.70 -16.59
N ILE A 701 8.75 -22.53 -16.55
CA ILE A 701 7.39 -22.15 -16.14
C ILE A 701 7.15 -22.25 -14.62
N TRP A 702 8.07 -22.83 -13.87
CA TRP A 702 7.94 -23.09 -12.44
C TRP A 702 8.82 -22.17 -11.60
N TYR A 703 8.21 -21.52 -10.60
CA TYR A 703 8.81 -20.52 -9.71
C TYR A 703 8.56 -20.89 -8.26
N PRO A 704 9.35 -21.84 -7.70
CA PRO A 704 9.26 -22.21 -6.30
C PRO A 704 9.80 -21.10 -5.40
N ASN A 705 9.22 -20.99 -4.22
CA ASN A 705 9.68 -20.16 -3.13
C ASN A 705 9.53 -20.97 -1.85
N LEU A 706 10.63 -21.38 -1.27
CA LEU A 706 10.71 -22.19 -0.06
C LEU A 706 11.37 -21.38 1.04
N THR A 707 10.78 -21.35 2.22
CA THR A 707 11.32 -20.65 3.38
C THR A 707 11.36 -21.56 4.58
N ALA A 708 12.50 -21.63 5.27
CA ALA A 708 12.65 -22.25 6.56
C ALA A 708 12.97 -21.17 7.60
N SER A 709 12.26 -21.17 8.71
CA SER A 709 12.41 -20.18 9.79
C SER A 709 12.50 -20.86 11.13
N VAL A 710 13.28 -20.28 12.04
CA VAL A 710 13.32 -20.64 13.46
C VAL A 710 13.05 -19.40 14.30
N PHE A 711 12.23 -19.56 15.33
CA PHE A 711 11.92 -18.53 16.32
C PHE A 711 12.12 -19.09 17.73
N TYR A 712 12.73 -18.29 18.60
CA TYR A 712 12.89 -18.55 20.01
C TYR A 712 12.59 -17.29 20.82
N GLY A 713 11.85 -17.42 21.91
CA GLY A 713 11.50 -16.31 22.79
C GLY A 713 11.57 -16.74 24.26
N HIS A 714 11.85 -15.76 25.11
CA HIS A 714 11.77 -15.89 26.56
C HIS A 714 11.24 -14.60 27.16
N ASP A 715 10.21 -14.72 27.99
CA ASP A 715 9.51 -13.63 28.66
C ASP A 715 9.72 -13.79 30.17
N ASN A 716 10.24 -12.77 30.85
CA ASN A 716 10.41 -12.80 32.31
C ASN A 716 9.07 -12.53 33.01
N VAL A 717 8.40 -13.58 33.42
CA VAL A 717 7.08 -13.54 34.10
C VAL A 717 7.14 -13.87 35.59
N ASP A 718 8.32 -13.96 36.19
CA ASP A 718 8.52 -14.35 37.60
C ASP A 718 7.67 -13.52 38.57
N HIS A 719 7.58 -12.20 38.34
CA HIS A 719 6.84 -11.25 39.15
C HIS A 719 5.31 -11.45 39.12
N LEU A 720 4.80 -12.23 38.17
CA LEU A 720 3.37 -12.57 38.03
C LEU A 720 3.01 -13.89 38.70
N ASN A 721 4.01 -14.60 39.24
CA ASN A 721 3.85 -15.95 39.85
C ASN A 721 3.17 -16.93 38.87
N ILE A 722 3.54 -16.86 37.59
CA ILE A 722 3.01 -17.74 36.55
C ILE A 722 3.99 -18.88 36.34
N PRO A 723 3.57 -20.14 36.44
CA PRO A 723 4.43 -21.28 36.17
C PRO A 723 4.77 -21.36 34.69
N GLU A 724 6.04 -21.47 34.34
CA GLU A 724 6.48 -21.67 32.95
C GLU A 724 6.30 -23.17 32.54
N PHE A 725 6.09 -23.38 31.24
CA PHE A 725 6.14 -24.72 30.64
C PHE A 725 7.59 -25.15 30.46
N GLY A 726 8.18 -25.76 31.46
CA GLY A 726 9.49 -26.41 31.37
C GLY A 726 10.57 -25.60 30.61
N LYS A 727 11.29 -26.25 29.70
CA LYS A 727 12.32 -25.58 28.87
C LYS A 727 11.66 -24.96 27.62
N ASN A 728 11.93 -23.70 27.38
CA ASN A 728 11.51 -23.02 26.13
C ASN A 728 11.99 -23.79 24.89
N GLN A 729 11.08 -24.10 23.97
CA GLN A 729 11.37 -24.84 22.75
C GLN A 729 11.21 -23.94 21.53
N PRO A 730 12.23 -23.87 20.66
CA PRO A 730 12.14 -23.08 19.45
C PRO A 730 11.05 -23.60 18.51
N GLN A 731 10.37 -22.68 17.81
CA GLN A 731 9.44 -23.00 16.76
C GLN A 731 10.14 -23.00 15.42
N PHE A 732 9.98 -24.09 14.67
CA PHE A 732 10.39 -24.15 13.26
C PHE A 732 9.15 -23.97 12.38
N THR A 733 9.27 -23.16 11.34
CA THR A 733 8.22 -22.97 10.34
C THR A 733 8.79 -23.20 8.96
N PHE A 734 8.16 -24.08 8.19
CA PHE A 734 8.47 -24.33 6.79
C PHE A 734 7.30 -23.81 5.95
N SER A 735 7.60 -22.94 5.00
CA SER A 735 6.62 -22.36 4.10
C SER A 735 7.01 -22.61 2.67
N MET A 736 6.03 -22.90 1.81
CA MET A 736 6.20 -23.01 0.37
C MET A 736 5.20 -22.14 -0.36
N ASN A 737 5.62 -21.59 -1.50
CA ASN A 737 4.76 -20.82 -2.39
C ASN A 737 5.20 -21.12 -3.84
N ASN A 738 4.58 -22.11 -4.47
CA ASN A 738 4.92 -22.60 -5.79
C ASN A 738 4.03 -21.97 -6.84
N ASN A 739 4.61 -21.22 -7.77
CA ASN A 739 3.89 -20.60 -8.87
C ASN A 739 4.25 -21.30 -10.19
N LEU A 740 3.23 -21.59 -10.99
CA LEU A 740 3.31 -22.12 -12.33
C LEU A 740 2.69 -21.13 -13.31
N ARG A 741 3.48 -20.72 -14.30
CA ARG A 741 2.99 -19.93 -15.43
C ARG A 741 2.77 -20.83 -16.64
N LEU A 742 1.53 -21.06 -16.96
CA LEU A 742 1.15 -21.93 -18.06
C LEU A 742 0.87 -21.13 -19.35
N PRO A 743 0.88 -21.76 -20.53
CA PRO A 743 0.46 -21.14 -21.78
C PRO A 743 -0.94 -20.53 -21.69
N HIS A 744 -1.28 -19.63 -22.63
CA HIS A 744 -2.59 -18.98 -22.73
C HIS A 744 -2.98 -18.15 -21.48
N ARG A 745 -1.97 -17.61 -20.72
CA ARG A 745 -2.15 -16.74 -19.57
C ARG A 745 -2.87 -17.40 -18.38
N TRP A 746 -2.65 -18.70 -18.20
CA TRP A 746 -3.02 -19.42 -17.00
C TRP A 746 -1.92 -19.31 -15.94
N PHE A 747 -2.32 -19.15 -14.68
CA PHE A 747 -1.44 -19.15 -13.53
C PHE A 747 -1.99 -20.09 -12.48
N MET A 748 -1.13 -20.93 -11.94
CA MET A 748 -1.45 -21.80 -10.82
C MET A 748 -0.49 -21.50 -9.67
N ASN A 749 -1.00 -21.61 -8.45
CA ASN A 749 -0.22 -21.45 -7.24
C ASN A 749 -0.64 -22.51 -6.23
N LEU A 750 0.34 -23.20 -5.67
CA LEU A 750 0.19 -24.05 -4.50
C LEU A 750 1.04 -23.48 -3.39
N SER A 751 0.41 -23.03 -2.31
CA SER A 751 1.09 -22.47 -1.14
C SER A 751 0.64 -23.15 0.14
N GLY A 752 1.51 -23.12 1.13
CA GLY A 752 1.21 -23.66 2.44
C GLY A 752 2.35 -23.48 3.41
N ASN A 753 2.06 -23.68 4.68
CA ASN A 753 3.04 -23.65 5.75
C ASN A 753 2.76 -24.73 6.79
N ILE A 754 3.80 -25.14 7.47
CA ILE A 754 3.73 -26.01 8.64
C ILE A 754 4.64 -25.43 9.72
N SER A 755 4.13 -25.32 10.95
CA SER A 755 4.89 -24.90 12.13
C SER A 755 4.91 -26.02 13.14
N THR A 756 6.09 -26.28 13.71
CA THR A 756 6.26 -27.30 14.77
C THR A 756 5.60 -26.85 16.08
N LYS A 757 5.43 -27.77 17.01
CA LYS A 757 5.15 -27.46 18.41
C LYS A 757 6.16 -26.41 18.93
N ALA A 758 5.71 -25.50 19.77
CA ALA A 758 6.53 -24.51 20.45
C ALA A 758 6.10 -24.35 21.90
N GLU A 759 7.07 -24.09 22.77
CA GLU A 759 6.85 -23.72 24.17
C GLU A 759 7.61 -22.41 24.43
N MET A 760 6.89 -21.37 24.80
CA MET A 760 7.45 -20.03 24.99
C MET A 760 6.82 -19.39 26.23
N GLY A 761 7.62 -19.23 27.29
CA GLY A 761 7.17 -18.63 28.54
C GLY A 761 5.93 -19.34 29.10
N ILE A 762 4.85 -18.60 29.17
CA ILE A 762 3.55 -19.07 29.67
C ILE A 762 2.68 -19.77 28.61
N GLY A 763 3.14 -19.90 27.37
CA GLY A 763 2.34 -20.41 26.25
C GLY A 763 2.92 -21.64 25.57
N ARG A 764 2.04 -22.56 25.18
CA ARG A 764 2.35 -23.73 24.34
C ARG A 764 1.47 -23.77 23.12
N ARG A 765 2.03 -24.12 21.96
CA ARG A 765 1.32 -24.33 20.70
C ARG A 765 1.59 -25.72 20.16
N LYS A 766 0.59 -26.36 19.58
CA LYS A 766 0.74 -27.62 18.84
C LYS A 766 1.25 -27.37 17.42
N CYS A 767 1.65 -28.44 16.75
CA CYS A 767 1.94 -28.39 15.31
C CYS A 767 0.69 -27.93 14.56
N THR A 768 0.85 -26.93 13.67
CA THR A 768 -0.20 -26.39 12.85
C THR A 768 0.26 -26.26 11.41
N GLY A 769 -0.66 -26.40 10.46
CA GLY A 769 -0.35 -26.24 9.05
C GLY A 769 -1.56 -25.77 8.27
N ASN A 770 -1.30 -25.18 7.12
CA ASN A 770 -2.34 -24.74 6.18
C ASN A 770 -1.82 -24.95 4.76
N MET A 771 -2.72 -25.29 3.84
CA MET A 771 -2.43 -25.44 2.42
C MET A 771 -3.57 -24.84 1.60
N GLN A 772 -3.21 -24.07 0.57
CA GLN A 772 -4.18 -23.52 -0.38
C GLN A 772 -3.72 -23.74 -1.82
N PHE A 773 -4.70 -23.88 -2.69
CA PHE A 773 -4.51 -23.97 -4.13
C PHE A 773 -5.25 -22.84 -4.82
N ARG A 774 -4.60 -22.21 -5.81
CA ARG A 774 -5.13 -21.10 -6.59
C ARG A 774 -4.91 -21.34 -8.06
N VAL A 775 -5.92 -21.04 -8.87
CA VAL A 775 -5.82 -20.99 -10.32
C VAL A 775 -6.42 -19.69 -10.82
N SER A 776 -5.78 -19.05 -11.79
CA SER A 776 -6.33 -17.83 -12.40
C SER A 776 -6.01 -17.77 -13.90
N LYS A 777 -6.86 -17.04 -14.63
CA LYS A 777 -6.69 -16.79 -16.05
C LYS A 777 -6.94 -15.33 -16.37
N ASN A 778 -6.07 -14.78 -17.19
CA ASN A 778 -6.24 -13.45 -17.74
C ASN A 778 -6.84 -13.54 -19.14
N PHE A 779 -7.90 -12.78 -19.39
CA PHE A 779 -8.63 -12.69 -20.65
C PHE A 779 -8.47 -11.28 -21.24
N MET A 780 -8.89 -11.12 -22.50
CA MET A 780 -8.89 -9.86 -23.26
C MET A 780 -7.48 -9.32 -23.55
N LYS A 781 -7.42 -8.28 -24.38
CA LYS A 781 -6.18 -7.53 -24.60
C LYS A 781 -5.78 -6.81 -23.30
N ASN A 782 -4.49 -6.71 -23.03
CA ASN A 782 -3.91 -6.06 -21.86
C ASN A 782 -4.33 -6.65 -20.50
N ASP A 783 -4.82 -7.93 -20.47
CA ASP A 783 -5.28 -8.59 -19.23
C ASP A 783 -6.39 -7.82 -18.51
N ALA A 784 -7.29 -7.22 -19.28
CA ALA A 784 -8.36 -6.37 -18.76
C ALA A 784 -9.34 -7.13 -17.86
N LEU A 785 -9.59 -8.42 -18.15
CA LEU A 785 -10.42 -9.30 -17.32
C LEU A 785 -9.56 -10.42 -16.71
N LYS A 786 -9.61 -10.55 -15.38
CA LYS A 786 -9.00 -11.68 -14.63
C LYS A 786 -10.09 -12.42 -13.87
N VAL A 787 -10.09 -13.74 -13.98
CA VAL A 787 -10.91 -14.64 -13.16
C VAL A 787 -9.97 -15.52 -12.34
N MET A 788 -10.27 -15.66 -11.05
CA MET A 788 -9.45 -16.44 -10.12
C MET A 788 -10.34 -17.32 -9.26
N PHE A 789 -9.87 -18.53 -9.03
CA PHE A 789 -10.48 -19.53 -8.16
C PHE A 789 -9.44 -19.97 -7.11
N VAL A 790 -9.85 -20.07 -5.84
CA VAL A 790 -8.98 -20.45 -4.71
C VAL A 790 -9.70 -21.47 -3.85
N VAL A 791 -8.98 -22.50 -3.42
CA VAL A 791 -9.39 -23.41 -2.34
C VAL A 791 -8.44 -23.17 -1.17
N GLN A 792 -8.99 -22.74 -0.05
CA GLN A 792 -8.27 -22.50 1.20
C GLN A 792 -8.42 -23.70 2.14
N ASP A 793 -7.41 -23.90 2.99
CA ASP A 793 -7.35 -25.01 3.97
C ASP A 793 -7.66 -26.36 3.33
N LEU A 794 -6.95 -26.66 2.23
CA LEU A 794 -7.19 -27.84 1.37
C LEU A 794 -7.19 -29.16 2.15
N LEU A 795 -6.37 -29.26 3.21
CA LEU A 795 -6.21 -30.45 4.04
C LEU A 795 -7.06 -30.43 5.32
N HIS A 796 -7.89 -29.38 5.52
CA HIS A 796 -8.70 -29.20 6.74
C HIS A 796 -7.87 -29.23 8.04
N THR A 797 -6.73 -28.58 8.03
CA THR A 797 -5.75 -28.56 9.14
C THR A 797 -5.62 -27.20 9.81
N GLY A 798 -6.45 -26.23 9.43
CA GLY A 798 -6.44 -24.85 9.91
C GLY A 798 -7.02 -24.67 11.32
N TYR A 799 -6.72 -25.55 12.27
CA TYR A 799 -7.09 -25.40 13.67
C TYR A 799 -6.15 -24.47 14.41
N TYR A 800 -6.70 -23.65 15.29
CA TYR A 800 -5.93 -22.91 16.27
C TYR A 800 -5.96 -23.66 17.59
N TYR A 801 -4.78 -23.93 18.16
CA TYR A 801 -4.61 -24.49 19.49
C TYR A 801 -3.67 -23.58 20.29
N SER A 802 -4.06 -23.27 21.52
CA SER A 802 -3.21 -22.61 22.49
C SER A 802 -3.41 -23.21 23.87
N GLU A 803 -2.33 -23.29 24.61
CA GLU A 803 -2.29 -23.66 26.01
C GLU A 803 -1.53 -22.56 26.74
N ALA A 804 -2.06 -22.05 27.83
CA ALA A 804 -1.47 -20.93 28.55
C ALA A 804 -1.60 -21.14 30.06
N ASN A 805 -0.51 -20.84 30.77
CA ASN A 805 -0.54 -20.71 32.22
C ASN A 805 -0.87 -19.26 32.60
N GLY A 806 -1.56 -19.10 33.71
CA GLY A 806 -1.80 -17.84 34.42
C GLY A 806 -1.45 -17.99 35.87
N THR A 807 -1.65 -16.95 36.66
CA THR A 807 -1.53 -17.03 38.12
C THR A 807 -2.62 -17.95 38.64
N GLN A 808 -2.22 -19.03 39.33
CA GLN A 808 -3.14 -20.05 39.86
C GLN A 808 -4.11 -20.62 38.82
N SER A 809 -3.76 -20.55 37.53
CA SER A 809 -4.67 -20.99 36.46
C SER A 809 -3.91 -21.63 35.29
N HIS A 810 -4.61 -22.58 34.64
CA HIS A 810 -4.17 -23.25 33.43
C HIS A 810 -5.31 -23.31 32.44
N ARG A 811 -5.07 -22.96 31.17
CA ARG A 811 -6.11 -22.95 30.14
C ARG A 811 -5.66 -23.59 28.85
N THR A 812 -6.48 -24.46 28.29
CA THR A 812 -6.36 -24.91 26.89
C THR A 812 -7.50 -24.35 26.06
N LEU A 813 -7.22 -24.07 24.79
CA LEU A 813 -8.19 -23.60 23.81
C LEU A 813 -7.92 -24.24 22.46
N THR A 814 -8.93 -24.93 21.94
CA THR A 814 -8.97 -25.41 20.56
C THR A 814 -10.08 -24.66 19.82
N ARG A 815 -9.78 -24.06 18.67
CA ARG A 815 -10.75 -23.29 17.88
C ARG A 815 -10.62 -23.64 16.40
N TYR A 816 -11.77 -23.76 15.72
CA TYR A 816 -11.89 -23.88 14.28
C TYR A 816 -12.82 -22.81 13.74
N ALA A 817 -12.38 -22.01 12.79
CA ALA A 817 -13.06 -20.82 12.28
C ALA A 817 -13.61 -20.99 10.85
N ASP A 818 -14.09 -22.19 10.50
CA ASP A 818 -14.59 -22.52 9.16
C ASP A 818 -13.60 -22.10 8.03
N ASN A 819 -12.33 -22.51 8.20
CA ASN A 819 -11.22 -22.08 7.35
C ASN A 819 -11.20 -22.75 5.97
N GLN A 820 -11.87 -23.91 5.81
CA GLN A 820 -11.98 -24.58 4.52
C GLN A 820 -12.99 -23.86 3.64
N LYS A 821 -12.49 -23.11 2.63
CA LYS A 821 -13.29 -22.21 1.82
C LYS A 821 -12.95 -22.32 0.36
N ILE A 822 -13.95 -22.12 -0.48
CA ILE A 822 -13.83 -21.92 -1.92
C ILE A 822 -14.09 -20.45 -2.22
N LEU A 823 -13.19 -19.82 -2.97
CA LEU A 823 -13.30 -18.43 -3.36
C LEU A 823 -13.23 -18.30 -4.88
N MET A 824 -14.10 -17.47 -5.42
CA MET A 824 -14.06 -17.03 -6.80
C MET A 824 -14.02 -15.51 -6.84
N ASN A 825 -13.11 -14.92 -7.60
CA ASN A 825 -13.17 -13.49 -7.88
C ASN A 825 -13.04 -13.17 -9.38
N VAL A 826 -13.64 -12.05 -9.75
CA VAL A 826 -13.60 -11.47 -11.08
C VAL A 826 -13.13 -10.02 -10.96
N ARG A 827 -12.14 -9.66 -11.76
CA ARG A 827 -11.63 -8.29 -11.86
C ARG A 827 -11.70 -7.85 -13.32
N TYR A 828 -12.33 -6.71 -13.57
CA TYR A 828 -12.33 -6.03 -14.86
C TYR A 828 -11.76 -4.64 -14.75
N THR A 829 -10.85 -4.26 -15.64
CA THR A 829 -10.24 -2.93 -15.67
C THR A 829 -10.34 -2.35 -17.09
N PHE A 830 -10.72 -1.09 -17.20
CA PHE A 830 -10.78 -0.40 -18.49
C PHE A 830 -9.96 0.90 -18.44
N ASN A 831 -9.37 1.26 -19.58
CA ASN A 831 -8.54 2.46 -19.80
C ASN A 831 -7.38 2.65 -18.81
N ALA A 832 -7.07 1.68 -17.99
CA ALA A 832 -5.91 1.48 -17.12
C ALA A 832 -5.12 2.73 -16.65
N THR A 833 -5.77 3.87 -16.44
CA THR A 833 -5.19 5.02 -15.75
C THR A 833 -5.44 4.86 -14.25
N ARG A 834 -4.53 5.39 -13.41
CA ARG A 834 -4.67 5.35 -11.95
C ARG A 834 -4.72 6.74 -11.40
N ASN A 835 -5.39 6.88 -10.25
CA ASN A 835 -5.33 8.13 -9.53
C ASN A 835 -3.86 8.44 -9.16
N LYS A 836 -3.51 9.72 -9.20
CA LYS A 836 -2.17 10.22 -8.88
C LYS A 836 -2.04 10.70 -7.44
N TYR A 837 -3.00 10.39 -6.60
CA TYR A 837 -3.01 10.81 -5.20
C TYR A 837 -1.73 10.37 -4.48
N LYS A 838 -1.03 11.30 -3.82
CA LYS A 838 0.29 11.07 -3.19
C LYS A 838 0.27 11.26 -1.67
N GLY A 839 -0.87 11.57 -1.07
CA GLY A 839 -0.96 11.75 0.38
C GLY A 839 -0.49 10.50 1.12
N SER A 840 0.56 10.62 1.94
CA SER A 840 1.13 9.52 2.72
C SER A 840 0.49 9.34 4.10
N GLY A 841 -0.34 10.30 4.52
CA GLY A 841 -0.95 10.36 5.85
C GLY A 841 0.01 10.83 6.93
N ALA A 842 -0.54 11.41 7.99
CA ALA A 842 0.18 11.89 9.18
C ALA A 842 -0.08 10.99 10.40
N GLY A 843 -1.30 10.82 10.84
CA GLY A 843 -1.66 10.13 12.07
C GLY A 843 -1.96 8.64 11.96
N GLN A 844 -1.42 7.93 10.97
CA GLN A 844 -1.79 6.54 10.66
C GLN A 844 -1.49 5.55 11.78
N SER A 845 -0.38 5.77 12.50
CA SER A 845 -0.02 4.95 13.64
C SER A 845 -1.03 5.10 14.79
N GLU A 846 -1.54 6.29 15.00
CA GLU A 846 -2.50 6.57 16.05
C GLU A 846 -3.91 6.08 15.67
N ARG A 847 -4.32 6.27 14.40
CA ARG A 847 -5.58 5.75 13.87
C ARG A 847 -5.76 4.24 14.10
N GLN A 848 -4.67 3.46 14.01
CA GLN A 848 -4.70 2.01 14.25
C GLN A 848 -4.89 1.62 15.72
N ARG A 849 -4.72 2.53 16.66
CA ARG A 849 -4.97 2.31 18.10
C ARG A 849 -6.43 2.57 18.49
N LEU A 850 -7.19 3.34 17.65
CA LEU A 850 -8.59 3.68 17.79
C LEU A 850 -9.52 2.56 17.30
#